data_83c42a74983e4069f877ef83942ae085
#
_entry.id   83c42a74983e4069f877ef83942ae085
#
_cell.length_a   1.000
_cell.length_b   1.000
_cell.length_c   1.000
_cell.angle_alpha   90.00
_cell.angle_beta   90.00
_cell.angle_gamma   90.00
#
_symmetry.space_group_name_H-M   'P 1'
#
loop_
_entity.id
_entity.type
_entity.pdbx_description
1 polymer ?
#
loop_
_entity_poly.entity_id
_entity_poly.type
_entity_poly.pdbx_seq_one_letter_code
_entity_poly.pdbx_strand_id
1 'polypeptide(L)'
;MSFYEKFTANYPRNATDKFFDIIKDRKFDGWLDSSLNLITDMQLRDADMWCLFVEQFRTNPDIVDAGWRGEFWGKMMRGACFVYSYSKDKALFDVLKESVKDLVAAQDELGRISTYTVEKEFDGWDLWSRKYVLLGMEYFVEISDDAEFNAMVIDCMKKQVDYLISRIGWVSEGKLQITKLTRHWRGLNSSSILEPIVRLYSLTGKDKYLDFADYIVACGGMDVENVFELAYRDEMHPYQYPVTKAYEMTSCFVGLLEYYRIRKNEKHLTAIINFANRVLEDDFTVIGSAGCTHELFDHSTVRQANPDRGDPRAQETCVTVTLMQFFYQLNLITGDPKYIDAFERSLYNGYLGAVNTDGAIDTTAAQMYPELKMVPMPFDSYSPLTAGIRGNGTGGLKPFADGRYYGCCICIGAAGIGVAMKTAALTSKSGVVVNLFEKGEITQPLVSGDNVTLKIDTAYPVDSKVKITVDTDCDKEFEILIRNPEWSVNTAVLVNGNAVTAPKGYISIYRKWVSGDIIDVNFDMRARAIFPIPYGSQILMNKVIWGVNYMVPTFDKEHPSTQNHIAIQYGPLMLAQENRLGYSVDDAVSVKVEDDGYIDIIIPETKTAPYNCAFEAKIPTTDGEYFTVTDYASAGKLWTNTSKMAVWFNTK
;
A
#
# COMPACT_ATOMS: atom_id res chain seq x y z
N MET A 1 -26.41 -21.18 -13.50
CA MET A 1 -25.71 -20.36 -12.50
C MET A 1 -25.00 -19.26 -13.25
N SER A 2 -25.31 -18.00 -12.96
CA SER A 2 -24.66 -16.83 -13.59
C SER A 2 -23.16 -16.82 -13.21
N PHE A 3 -22.36 -16.04 -13.92
CA PHE A 3 -20.94 -15.85 -13.55
C PHE A 3 -20.82 -15.33 -12.10
N TYR A 4 -21.67 -14.37 -11.71
CA TYR A 4 -21.72 -13.82 -10.36
C TYR A 4 -22.02 -14.90 -9.28
N GLU A 5 -23.00 -15.76 -9.53
CA GLU A 5 -23.34 -16.86 -8.59
C GLU A 5 -22.18 -17.85 -8.44
N LYS A 6 -21.47 -18.17 -9.54
CA LYS A 6 -20.28 -19.01 -9.49
C LYS A 6 -19.14 -18.30 -8.72
N PHE A 7 -18.93 -17.03 -8.96
CA PHE A 7 -17.90 -16.24 -8.28
C PHE A 7 -18.17 -16.16 -6.77
N THR A 8 -19.38 -15.79 -6.36
CA THR A 8 -19.73 -15.67 -4.94
C THR A 8 -19.77 -17.01 -4.22
N ALA A 9 -20.06 -18.10 -4.92
CA ALA A 9 -19.99 -19.44 -4.35
C ALA A 9 -18.54 -19.88 -4.08
N ASN A 10 -17.60 -19.50 -4.95
CA ASN A 10 -16.17 -19.78 -4.78
C ASN A 10 -15.46 -18.81 -3.82
N TYR A 11 -15.98 -17.60 -3.68
CA TYR A 11 -15.40 -16.53 -2.87
C TYR A 11 -16.42 -15.94 -1.88
N PRO A 12 -16.94 -16.73 -0.93
CA PRO A 12 -18.02 -16.29 -0.04
C PRO A 12 -17.67 -15.06 0.79
N ARG A 13 -16.36 -14.83 1.09
CA ARG A 13 -15.91 -13.63 1.79
C ARG A 13 -16.21 -12.32 1.04
N ASN A 14 -16.30 -12.37 -0.30
CA ASN A 14 -16.58 -11.20 -1.14
C ASN A 14 -18.08 -11.00 -1.41
N ALA A 15 -18.96 -11.82 -0.85
CA ALA A 15 -20.40 -11.72 -1.10
C ALA A 15 -21.04 -10.41 -0.60
N THR A 16 -20.36 -9.68 0.31
CA THR A 16 -20.80 -8.36 0.82
C THR A 16 -20.27 -7.21 -0.02
N ASP A 17 -19.30 -7.44 -0.87
CA ASP A 17 -18.60 -6.39 -1.59
C ASP A 17 -19.48 -5.79 -2.69
N LYS A 18 -19.34 -4.49 -2.95
CA LYS A 18 -20.00 -3.79 -4.05
C LYS A 18 -19.30 -3.99 -5.37
N PHE A 19 -17.95 -4.08 -5.30
CA PHE A 19 -17.11 -4.33 -6.45
C PHE A 19 -16.33 -5.63 -6.28
N PHE A 20 -16.00 -6.26 -7.41
CA PHE A 20 -15.37 -7.57 -7.45
C PHE A 20 -14.05 -7.48 -8.21
N ASP A 21 -13.01 -8.04 -7.59
CA ASP A 21 -11.67 -8.13 -8.15
C ASP A 21 -11.55 -9.39 -9.03
N ILE A 22 -11.98 -9.27 -10.26
CA ILE A 22 -11.88 -10.35 -11.23
C ILE A 22 -10.99 -9.88 -12.37
N ILE A 23 -9.82 -10.48 -12.51
CA ILE A 23 -8.91 -10.19 -13.61
C ILE A 23 -9.08 -11.28 -14.67
N LYS A 24 -9.57 -10.91 -15.86
CA LYS A 24 -9.60 -11.81 -17.00
C LYS A 24 -8.35 -11.64 -17.87
N ASP A 25 -8.17 -10.45 -18.43
CA ASP A 25 -6.97 -10.08 -19.19
C ASP A 25 -6.69 -8.59 -19.07
N ARG A 26 -5.44 -8.21 -18.92
CA ARG A 26 -4.98 -6.81 -18.84
C ARG A 26 -3.62 -6.70 -19.49
N LYS A 27 -3.47 -5.71 -20.38
CA LYS A 27 -2.20 -5.41 -21.06
C LYS A 27 -1.98 -3.92 -21.01
N PHE A 28 -1.13 -3.48 -20.10
CA PHE A 28 -0.75 -2.09 -19.98
C PHE A 28 0.57 -1.82 -20.71
N ASP A 29 0.74 -0.56 -21.12
CA ASP A 29 1.94 -0.03 -21.76
C ASP A 29 2.23 1.35 -21.18
N GLY A 30 2.77 1.38 -19.94
CA GLY A 30 3.00 2.61 -19.21
C GLY A 30 3.85 2.42 -17.95
N TRP A 31 3.67 3.31 -16.99
CA TRP A 31 4.48 3.33 -15.76
C TRP A 31 4.30 2.09 -14.91
N LEU A 32 3.06 1.63 -14.79
CA LEU A 32 2.76 0.47 -13.95
C LEU A 32 3.39 -0.79 -14.53
N ASP A 33 3.26 -1.01 -15.85
CA ASP A 33 3.85 -2.19 -16.50
C ASP A 33 5.38 -2.16 -16.46
N SER A 34 5.99 -1.01 -16.74
CA SER A 34 7.45 -0.84 -16.66
C SER A 34 7.98 -1.11 -15.25
N SER A 35 7.29 -0.62 -14.22
CA SER A 35 7.66 -0.84 -12.81
C SER A 35 7.47 -2.30 -12.42
N LEU A 36 6.38 -2.95 -12.87
CA LEU A 36 6.11 -4.36 -12.61
C LEU A 36 7.20 -5.25 -13.21
N ASN A 37 7.61 -4.99 -14.46
CA ASN A 37 8.66 -5.74 -15.13
C ASN A 37 10.00 -5.58 -14.40
N LEU A 38 10.37 -4.35 -14.03
CA LEU A 38 11.59 -4.07 -13.25
C LEU A 38 11.60 -4.87 -11.92
N ILE A 39 10.52 -4.84 -11.16
CA ILE A 39 10.39 -5.54 -9.87
C ILE A 39 10.45 -7.06 -10.08
N THR A 40 9.80 -7.56 -11.11
CA THR A 40 9.80 -8.98 -11.44
C THR A 40 11.20 -9.49 -11.74
N ASP A 41 11.96 -8.73 -12.54
CA ASP A 41 13.31 -9.11 -12.95
C ASP A 41 14.35 -8.92 -11.83
N MET A 42 14.23 -7.86 -11.02
CA MET A 42 15.17 -7.59 -9.93
C MET A 42 14.93 -8.46 -8.68
N GLN A 43 13.71 -8.95 -8.46
CA GLN A 43 13.33 -9.53 -7.18
C GLN A 43 12.60 -10.87 -7.31
N LEU A 44 11.46 -10.89 -8.02
CA LEU A 44 10.51 -11.97 -7.87
C LEU A 44 10.94 -13.28 -8.52
N ARG A 45 11.80 -13.21 -9.56
CA ARG A 45 12.39 -14.39 -10.23
C ARG A 45 13.68 -14.88 -9.59
N ASP A 46 14.20 -14.24 -8.55
CA ASP A 46 15.42 -14.65 -7.86
C ASP A 46 15.19 -15.90 -7.00
N ALA A 47 15.34 -17.08 -7.61
CA ALA A 47 15.16 -18.37 -6.94
C ALA A 47 16.10 -18.56 -5.73
N ASP A 48 17.33 -18.04 -5.80
CA ASP A 48 18.30 -18.14 -4.70
C ASP A 48 17.85 -17.34 -3.48
N MET A 49 17.21 -16.17 -3.70
CA MET A 49 16.64 -15.37 -2.62
C MET A 49 15.46 -16.08 -1.96
N TRP A 50 14.60 -16.72 -2.74
CA TRP A 50 13.51 -17.52 -2.19
C TRP A 50 14.01 -18.68 -1.32
N CYS A 51 15.03 -19.42 -1.76
CA CYS A 51 15.68 -20.45 -0.96
C CYS A 51 16.27 -19.89 0.33
N LEU A 52 16.94 -18.73 0.25
CA LEU A 52 17.50 -18.08 1.43
C LEU A 52 16.44 -17.71 2.46
N PHE A 53 15.28 -17.22 2.03
CA PHE A 53 14.19 -16.92 2.96
C PHE A 53 13.63 -18.18 3.63
N VAL A 54 13.48 -19.27 2.90
CA VAL A 54 13.02 -20.55 3.47
C VAL A 54 14.03 -21.11 4.48
N GLU A 55 15.33 -20.96 4.24
CA GLU A 55 16.38 -21.42 5.13
C GLU A 55 16.33 -20.78 6.52
N GLN A 56 15.77 -19.57 6.64
CA GLN A 56 15.59 -18.91 7.94
C GLN A 56 14.65 -19.69 8.88
N PHE A 57 13.68 -20.42 8.33
CA PHE A 57 12.79 -21.29 9.12
C PHE A 57 13.46 -22.57 9.60
N ARG A 58 14.56 -23.00 8.99
CA ARG A 58 15.34 -24.16 9.42
C ARG A 58 16.41 -23.79 10.45
N THR A 59 16.99 -22.59 10.31
CA THR A 59 18.12 -22.16 11.12
C THR A 59 17.72 -21.32 12.35
N ASN A 60 16.48 -20.83 12.42
CA ASN A 60 15.91 -20.04 13.52
C ASN A 60 16.79 -18.86 13.97
N PRO A 61 17.23 -17.96 13.09
CA PRO A 61 18.22 -16.93 13.44
C PRO A 61 17.66 -15.80 14.31
N ASP A 62 16.34 -15.62 14.34
CA ASP A 62 15.70 -14.50 15.02
C ASP A 62 15.67 -14.63 16.55
N ILE A 63 16.10 -15.77 17.10
CA ILE A 63 16.30 -15.95 18.54
C ILE A 63 17.43 -15.06 19.10
N VAL A 64 18.37 -14.61 18.26
CA VAL A 64 19.55 -13.85 18.68
C VAL A 64 19.23 -12.36 18.81
N ASP A 65 18.51 -11.80 17.84
CA ASP A 65 18.24 -10.36 17.74
C ASP A 65 16.76 -9.99 17.79
N ALA A 66 15.88 -10.92 18.20
CA ALA A 66 14.43 -10.78 18.17
C ALA A 66 13.94 -10.24 16.79
N GLY A 67 14.52 -10.77 15.72
CA GLY A 67 14.39 -10.27 14.37
C GLY A 67 13.06 -10.64 13.71
N TRP A 68 12.93 -10.20 12.47
CA TRP A 68 11.71 -10.33 11.66
C TRP A 68 11.95 -10.99 10.30
N ARG A 69 13.03 -11.81 10.15
CA ARG A 69 13.34 -12.47 8.88
C ARG A 69 12.24 -13.38 8.39
N GLY A 70 11.46 -13.95 9.30
CA GLY A 70 10.33 -14.83 8.98
C GLY A 70 9.18 -14.16 8.24
N GLU A 71 9.07 -12.83 8.23
CA GLU A 71 8.05 -12.12 7.44
C GLU A 71 8.41 -11.98 5.96
N PHE A 72 9.70 -12.08 5.60
CA PHE A 72 10.20 -11.73 4.27
C PHE A 72 9.58 -12.61 3.19
N TRP A 73 9.60 -13.92 3.40
CA TRP A 73 9.01 -14.86 2.47
C TRP A 73 7.54 -14.56 2.16
N GLY A 74 6.72 -14.40 3.18
CA GLY A 74 5.28 -14.22 3.01
C GLY A 74 4.89 -12.85 2.45
N LYS A 75 5.59 -11.79 2.84
CA LYS A 75 5.41 -10.46 2.24
C LYS A 75 5.69 -10.48 0.74
N MET A 76 6.83 -11.05 0.35
CA MET A 76 7.22 -11.13 -1.05
C MET A 76 6.30 -12.07 -1.84
N MET A 77 5.90 -13.23 -1.27
CA MET A 77 5.00 -14.18 -1.90
C MET A 77 3.62 -13.55 -2.20
N ARG A 78 3.04 -12.81 -1.25
CA ARG A 78 1.79 -12.08 -1.49
C ARG A 78 1.91 -11.13 -2.68
N GLY A 79 2.96 -10.33 -2.74
CA GLY A 79 3.21 -9.41 -3.84
C GLY A 79 3.42 -10.14 -5.17
N ALA A 80 4.20 -11.21 -5.17
CA ALA A 80 4.45 -12.03 -6.35
C ALA A 80 3.19 -12.70 -6.90
N CYS A 81 2.28 -13.16 -6.02
CA CYS A 81 0.98 -13.70 -6.43
C CYS A 81 0.10 -12.63 -7.09
N PHE A 82 0.11 -11.40 -6.59
CA PHE A 82 -0.61 -10.29 -7.24
C PHE A 82 -0.01 -9.97 -8.61
N VAL A 83 1.31 -9.91 -8.72
CA VAL A 83 2.00 -9.70 -10.00
C VAL A 83 1.70 -10.82 -10.99
N TYR A 84 1.74 -12.09 -10.54
CA TYR A 84 1.37 -13.22 -11.39
C TYR A 84 -0.09 -13.17 -11.86
N SER A 85 -1.01 -12.71 -11.01
CA SER A 85 -2.43 -12.56 -11.38
C SER A 85 -2.63 -11.68 -12.62
N TYR A 86 -1.75 -10.69 -12.81
CA TYR A 86 -1.70 -9.83 -13.98
C TYR A 86 -0.84 -10.43 -15.12
N SER A 87 0.42 -10.74 -14.84
CA SER A 87 1.40 -11.09 -15.87
C SER A 87 1.18 -12.46 -16.50
N LYS A 88 0.58 -13.41 -15.75
CA LYS A 88 0.47 -14.82 -16.11
C LYS A 88 1.81 -15.47 -16.50
N ASP A 89 2.91 -14.93 -15.98
CA ASP A 89 4.27 -15.38 -16.26
C ASP A 89 4.55 -16.77 -15.69
N LYS A 90 4.65 -17.75 -16.58
CA LYS A 90 4.89 -19.14 -16.18
C LYS A 90 6.22 -19.32 -15.43
N ALA A 91 7.27 -18.59 -15.83
CA ALA A 91 8.59 -18.72 -15.17
C ALA A 91 8.51 -18.22 -13.73
N LEU A 92 7.80 -17.11 -13.49
CA LEU A 92 7.52 -16.63 -12.15
C LEU A 92 6.72 -17.68 -11.36
N PHE A 93 5.64 -18.20 -11.92
CA PHE A 93 4.81 -19.21 -11.24
C PHE A 93 5.61 -20.45 -10.81
N ASP A 94 6.49 -20.95 -11.68
CA ASP A 94 7.31 -22.12 -11.39
C ASP A 94 8.25 -21.85 -10.19
N VAL A 95 8.87 -20.66 -10.12
CA VAL A 95 9.69 -20.24 -8.97
C VAL A 95 8.85 -20.17 -7.68
N LEU A 96 7.66 -19.56 -7.74
CA LEU A 96 6.77 -19.48 -6.58
C LEU A 96 6.33 -20.86 -6.08
N LYS A 97 5.96 -21.74 -7.00
CA LYS A 97 5.52 -23.11 -6.65
C LYS A 97 6.63 -23.90 -5.96
N GLU A 98 7.86 -23.86 -6.48
CA GLU A 98 9.00 -24.53 -5.85
C GLU A 98 9.33 -23.91 -4.48
N SER A 99 9.24 -22.60 -4.32
CA SER A 99 9.45 -21.92 -3.03
C SER A 99 8.37 -22.32 -1.99
N VAL A 100 7.10 -22.42 -2.40
CA VAL A 100 6.02 -22.90 -1.50
C VAL A 100 6.26 -24.36 -1.09
N LYS A 101 6.67 -25.21 -2.03
CA LYS A 101 7.00 -26.61 -1.77
C LYS A 101 8.14 -26.76 -0.76
N ASP A 102 9.18 -25.95 -0.92
CA ASP A 102 10.33 -25.90 -0.02
C ASP A 102 9.93 -25.40 1.39
N LEU A 103 9.05 -24.39 1.47
CA LEU A 103 8.54 -23.88 2.75
C LEU A 103 7.67 -24.93 3.47
N VAL A 104 6.82 -25.66 2.76
CA VAL A 104 6.02 -26.75 3.35
C VAL A 104 6.94 -27.82 3.92
N ALA A 105 8.05 -28.14 3.25
CA ALA A 105 9.06 -29.09 3.74
C ALA A 105 9.85 -28.56 4.96
N ALA A 106 9.82 -27.29 5.25
CA ALA A 106 10.44 -26.68 6.44
C ALA A 106 9.53 -26.71 7.69
N GLN A 107 8.27 -27.18 7.56
CA GLN A 107 7.36 -27.32 8.71
C GLN A 107 7.89 -28.38 9.69
N ASP A 108 7.99 -28.00 10.97
CA ASP A 108 8.45 -28.92 12.02
C ASP A 108 7.37 -29.96 12.44
N GLU A 109 7.76 -30.92 13.29
CA GLU A 109 6.88 -32.00 13.77
C GLU A 109 5.68 -31.49 14.59
N LEU A 110 5.79 -30.29 15.18
CA LEU A 110 4.69 -29.64 15.90
C LEU A 110 3.72 -28.90 14.95
N GLY A 111 4.04 -28.83 13.66
CA GLY A 111 3.27 -28.09 12.66
C GLY A 111 3.65 -26.62 12.55
N ARG A 112 4.79 -26.20 13.10
CA ARG A 112 5.23 -24.80 13.09
C ARG A 112 6.07 -24.48 11.85
N ILE A 113 5.93 -23.28 11.34
CA ILE A 113 6.89 -22.61 10.44
C ILE A 113 7.25 -21.29 11.12
N SER A 114 8.44 -21.23 11.72
CA SER A 114 8.88 -20.11 12.53
C SER A 114 10.39 -19.93 12.44
N THR A 115 10.86 -18.69 12.49
CA THR A 115 12.28 -18.34 12.62
C THR A 115 12.76 -18.27 14.08
N TYR A 116 11.88 -18.70 15.01
CA TYR A 116 12.15 -18.81 16.44
C TYR A 116 12.08 -20.26 16.89
N THR A 117 12.94 -20.68 17.82
CA THR A 117 12.84 -21.98 18.46
C THR A 117 11.58 -22.07 19.35
N VAL A 118 11.20 -23.31 19.78
CA VAL A 118 10.05 -23.53 20.66
C VAL A 118 10.16 -22.78 21.98
N GLU A 119 11.39 -22.70 22.52
CA GLU A 119 11.65 -22.02 23.82
C GLU A 119 11.56 -20.49 23.71
N LYS A 120 11.67 -19.95 22.52
CA LYS A 120 11.64 -18.51 22.23
C LYS A 120 10.43 -18.07 21.40
N GLU A 121 9.53 -18.99 21.09
CA GLU A 121 8.32 -18.66 20.33
C GLU A 121 7.43 -17.63 21.07
N PHE A 122 6.61 -16.94 20.32
CA PHE A 122 5.72 -15.88 20.80
C PHE A 122 6.41 -14.67 21.41
N ASP A 123 7.74 -14.55 21.26
CA ASP A 123 8.48 -13.33 21.56
C ASP A 123 8.83 -12.58 20.25
N GLY A 124 9.33 -11.36 20.38
CA GLY A 124 9.80 -10.55 19.23
C GLY A 124 8.72 -10.39 18.15
N TRP A 125 9.04 -10.87 16.96
CA TRP A 125 8.18 -10.79 15.77
C TRP A 125 7.64 -12.15 15.30
N ASP A 126 7.62 -13.16 16.16
CA ASP A 126 7.26 -14.53 15.76
C ASP A 126 5.84 -14.63 15.18
N LEU A 127 4.81 -14.12 15.89
CA LEU A 127 3.43 -14.17 15.39
C LEU A 127 3.22 -13.29 14.15
N TRP A 128 3.90 -12.15 14.08
CA TRP A 128 3.92 -11.31 12.90
C TRP A 128 4.51 -12.05 11.69
N SER A 129 5.59 -12.78 11.88
CA SER A 129 6.21 -13.60 10.85
C SER A 129 5.28 -14.73 10.38
N ARG A 130 4.66 -15.45 11.33
CA ARG A 130 3.69 -16.52 11.03
C ARG A 130 2.44 -16.01 10.29
N LYS A 131 1.98 -14.78 10.58
CA LYS A 131 0.95 -14.11 9.80
C LYS A 131 1.31 -14.06 8.32
N TYR A 132 2.52 -13.60 8.01
CA TYR A 132 2.96 -13.46 6.62
C TYR A 132 3.18 -14.80 5.93
N VAL A 133 3.68 -15.80 6.64
CA VAL A 133 3.75 -17.18 6.13
C VAL A 133 2.38 -17.67 5.68
N LEU A 134 1.37 -17.52 6.53
CA LEU A 134 0.00 -17.92 6.20
C LEU A 134 -0.55 -17.12 5.01
N LEU A 135 -0.41 -15.79 5.00
CA LEU A 135 -0.86 -14.95 3.89
C LEU A 135 -0.21 -15.33 2.57
N GLY A 136 1.10 -15.56 2.57
CA GLY A 136 1.81 -15.99 1.35
C GLY A 136 1.29 -17.31 0.80
N MET A 137 1.03 -18.29 1.66
CA MET A 137 0.45 -19.57 1.27
C MET A 137 -0.99 -19.42 0.74
N GLU A 138 -1.82 -18.60 1.40
CA GLU A 138 -3.21 -18.39 1.00
C GLU A 138 -3.31 -17.73 -0.38
N TYR A 139 -2.51 -16.69 -0.64
CA TYR A 139 -2.50 -16.03 -1.94
C TYR A 139 -1.93 -16.95 -3.03
N PHE A 140 -0.99 -17.85 -2.70
CA PHE A 140 -0.52 -18.84 -3.65
C PHE A 140 -1.63 -19.84 -4.02
N VAL A 141 -2.40 -20.33 -3.05
CA VAL A 141 -3.56 -21.21 -3.30
C VAL A 141 -4.60 -20.56 -4.22
N GLU A 142 -4.77 -19.23 -4.13
CA GLU A 142 -5.71 -18.49 -5.00
C GLU A 142 -5.27 -18.45 -6.47
N ILE A 143 -3.97 -18.55 -6.77
CA ILE A 143 -3.43 -18.46 -8.14
C ILE A 143 -3.09 -19.83 -8.74
N SER A 144 -3.14 -20.90 -7.95
CA SER A 144 -2.76 -22.26 -8.35
C SER A 144 -3.99 -23.09 -8.70
N ASP A 145 -3.95 -23.72 -9.88
CA ASP A 145 -4.98 -24.66 -10.34
C ASP A 145 -4.68 -26.13 -9.94
N ASP A 146 -3.53 -26.38 -9.26
CA ASP A 146 -3.12 -27.73 -8.83
C ASP A 146 -3.83 -28.11 -7.52
N ALA A 147 -4.95 -28.81 -7.63
CA ALA A 147 -5.80 -29.13 -6.49
C ALA A 147 -5.09 -30.03 -5.44
N GLU A 148 -4.22 -30.96 -5.86
CA GLU A 148 -3.48 -31.84 -4.94
C GLU A 148 -2.43 -31.04 -4.17
N PHE A 149 -1.68 -30.19 -4.87
CA PHE A 149 -0.70 -29.30 -4.26
C PHE A 149 -1.38 -28.30 -3.31
N ASN A 150 -2.48 -27.69 -3.73
CA ASN A 150 -3.26 -26.77 -2.89
C ASN A 150 -3.77 -27.44 -1.61
N ALA A 151 -4.22 -28.70 -1.69
CA ALA A 151 -4.65 -29.46 -0.51
C ALA A 151 -3.49 -29.69 0.48
N MET A 152 -2.28 -29.95 -0.01
CA MET A 152 -1.07 -30.09 0.82
C MET A 152 -0.72 -28.75 1.51
N VAL A 153 -0.77 -27.62 0.78
CA VAL A 153 -0.51 -26.29 1.33
C VAL A 153 -1.54 -25.91 2.39
N ILE A 154 -2.82 -26.17 2.13
CA ILE A 154 -3.91 -25.95 3.10
C ILE A 154 -3.73 -26.82 4.35
N ASP A 155 -3.29 -28.07 4.21
CA ASP A 155 -3.02 -28.95 5.37
C ASP A 155 -1.85 -28.44 6.21
N CYS A 156 -0.81 -27.92 5.57
CA CYS A 156 0.31 -27.25 6.25
C CYS A 156 -0.16 -26.03 7.06
N MET A 157 -0.98 -25.14 6.46
CA MET A 157 -1.55 -23.98 7.16
C MET A 157 -2.43 -24.41 8.35
N LYS A 158 -3.25 -25.47 8.18
CA LYS A 158 -4.09 -26.01 9.26
C LYS A 158 -3.24 -26.45 10.43
N LYS A 159 -2.17 -27.21 10.21
CA LYS A 159 -1.26 -27.66 11.27
C LYS A 159 -0.66 -26.48 12.03
N GLN A 160 -0.21 -25.44 11.31
CA GLN A 160 0.33 -24.23 11.94
C GLN A 160 -0.71 -23.52 12.81
N VAL A 161 -1.94 -23.32 12.31
CA VAL A 161 -2.99 -22.63 13.06
C VAL A 161 -3.53 -23.51 14.20
N ASP A 162 -3.64 -24.82 14.01
CA ASP A 162 -4.03 -25.76 15.08
C ASP A 162 -3.02 -25.73 16.23
N TYR A 163 -1.73 -25.63 15.94
CA TYR A 163 -0.71 -25.43 16.97
C TYR A 163 -0.92 -24.10 17.69
N LEU A 164 -1.17 -23.00 16.99
CA LEU A 164 -1.44 -21.70 17.61
C LEU A 164 -2.66 -21.76 18.53
N ILE A 165 -3.76 -22.33 18.09
CA ILE A 165 -5.01 -22.51 18.88
C ILE A 165 -4.76 -23.36 20.15
N SER A 166 -3.84 -24.34 20.08
CA SER A 166 -3.48 -25.14 21.25
C SER A 166 -2.76 -24.34 22.34
N ARG A 167 -2.06 -23.24 21.96
CA ARG A 167 -1.22 -22.44 22.85
C ARG A 167 -1.85 -21.12 23.24
N ILE A 168 -2.62 -20.52 22.31
CA ILE A 168 -3.16 -19.15 22.42
C ILE A 168 -4.68 -19.23 22.50
N GLY A 169 -5.26 -18.48 23.43
CA GLY A 169 -6.70 -18.48 23.68
C GLY A 169 -7.04 -17.78 25.00
N TRP A 170 -8.16 -18.18 25.57
CA TRP A 170 -8.60 -17.61 26.83
C TRP A 170 -7.73 -18.05 28.01
N VAL A 171 -7.34 -17.09 28.85
CA VAL A 171 -6.55 -17.36 30.06
C VAL A 171 -7.29 -18.35 31.02
N SER A 172 -8.62 -18.31 31.03
CA SER A 172 -9.47 -19.25 31.75
C SER A 172 -9.31 -20.70 31.30
N GLU A 173 -8.82 -20.92 30.08
CA GLU A 173 -8.50 -22.24 29.52
C GLU A 173 -7.02 -22.63 29.74
N GLY A 174 -6.27 -21.85 30.48
CA GLY A 174 -4.83 -22.07 30.71
C GLY A 174 -3.95 -21.71 29.52
N LYS A 175 -4.48 -20.93 28.55
CA LYS A 175 -3.77 -20.50 27.34
C LYS A 175 -3.16 -19.10 27.48
N LEU A 176 -2.26 -18.76 26.55
CA LEU A 176 -1.62 -17.46 26.45
C LEU A 176 -2.57 -16.45 25.77
N GLN A 177 -2.68 -15.26 26.33
CA GLN A 177 -3.50 -14.18 25.73
C GLN A 177 -2.75 -13.51 24.58
N ILE A 178 -3.36 -13.44 23.38
CA ILE A 178 -2.71 -12.96 22.17
C ILE A 178 -2.15 -11.54 22.30
N THR A 179 -2.86 -10.62 22.93
CA THR A 179 -2.44 -9.22 23.10
C THR A 179 -1.26 -9.04 24.07
N LYS A 180 -0.92 -10.09 24.84
CA LYS A 180 0.23 -10.09 25.76
C LYS A 180 1.43 -10.84 25.25
N LEU A 181 1.32 -11.45 24.08
CA LEU A 181 2.44 -12.05 23.38
C LEU A 181 3.22 -10.96 22.68
N THR A 182 4.51 -11.12 22.55
CA THR A 182 5.43 -10.14 22.02
C THR A 182 5.54 -8.85 22.87
N ARG A 183 6.74 -8.33 23.00
CA ARG A 183 6.99 -7.07 23.70
C ARG A 183 6.74 -5.84 22.84
N HIS A 184 6.58 -6.05 21.52
CA HIS A 184 6.48 -4.96 20.56
C HIS A 184 5.03 -4.53 20.37
N TRP A 185 4.78 -3.22 20.48
CA TRP A 185 3.52 -2.57 20.13
C TRP A 185 2.30 -3.12 20.88
N ARG A 186 2.53 -3.62 22.12
CA ARG A 186 1.47 -3.97 23.08
C ARG A 186 0.38 -4.89 22.51
N GLY A 187 0.76 -5.84 21.64
CA GLY A 187 -0.15 -6.81 21.04
C GLY A 187 -0.65 -6.51 19.64
N LEU A 188 -0.44 -5.31 19.07
CA LEU A 188 -0.86 -5.00 17.69
C LEU A 188 -0.24 -5.95 16.68
N ASN A 189 1.06 -6.23 16.79
CA ASN A 189 1.73 -7.12 15.84
C ASN A 189 1.22 -8.57 15.92
N SER A 190 0.97 -9.11 17.12
CA SER A 190 0.43 -10.47 17.28
C SER A 190 -1.04 -10.57 16.86
N SER A 191 -1.87 -9.59 17.18
CA SER A 191 -3.30 -9.57 16.86
C SER A 191 -3.56 -9.39 15.36
N SER A 192 -2.61 -8.85 14.60
CA SER A 192 -2.74 -8.69 13.15
C SER A 192 -2.81 -10.02 12.37
N ILE A 193 -2.56 -11.15 13.02
CA ILE A 193 -2.77 -12.50 12.44
C ILE A 193 -4.25 -12.78 12.14
N LEU A 194 -5.16 -11.93 12.60
CA LEU A 194 -6.60 -12.04 12.33
C LEU A 194 -6.91 -12.24 10.85
N GLU A 195 -6.22 -11.50 9.96
CA GLU A 195 -6.45 -11.60 8.50
C GLU A 195 -6.31 -13.05 7.98
N PRO A 196 -5.16 -13.73 8.11
CA PRO A 196 -5.03 -15.09 7.59
C PRO A 196 -5.89 -16.11 8.35
N ILE A 197 -6.22 -15.90 9.62
CA ILE A 197 -7.11 -16.83 10.34
C ILE A 197 -8.51 -16.81 9.72
N VAL A 198 -9.06 -15.64 9.40
CA VAL A 198 -10.37 -15.52 8.73
C VAL A 198 -10.32 -16.10 7.32
N ARG A 199 -9.24 -15.85 6.58
CA ARG A 199 -9.06 -16.39 5.22
C ARG A 199 -8.95 -17.92 5.24
N LEU A 200 -8.25 -18.50 6.23
CA LEU A 200 -8.20 -19.95 6.40
C LEU A 200 -9.58 -20.56 6.72
N TYR A 201 -10.41 -19.87 7.52
CA TYR A 201 -11.82 -20.24 7.68
C TYR A 201 -12.54 -20.27 6.33
N SER A 202 -12.40 -19.24 5.51
CA SER A 202 -13.02 -19.15 4.19
C SER A 202 -12.59 -20.28 3.24
N LEU A 203 -11.33 -20.70 3.32
CA LEU A 203 -10.79 -21.80 2.52
C LEU A 203 -11.26 -23.19 2.99
N THR A 204 -11.51 -23.35 4.30
CA THR A 204 -11.71 -24.69 4.91
C THR A 204 -13.12 -24.94 5.43
N GLY A 205 -13.90 -23.89 5.70
CA GLY A 205 -15.22 -23.96 6.34
C GLY A 205 -15.19 -24.54 7.77
N LYS A 206 -14.02 -24.54 8.45
CA LYS A 206 -13.88 -25.13 9.79
C LYS A 206 -14.10 -24.10 10.89
N ASP A 207 -15.18 -24.22 11.65
CA ASP A 207 -15.61 -23.27 12.69
C ASP A 207 -14.52 -22.95 13.71
N LYS A 208 -13.64 -23.89 14.10
CA LYS A 208 -12.55 -23.62 15.04
C LYS A 208 -11.65 -22.45 14.64
N TYR A 209 -11.49 -22.15 13.36
CA TYR A 209 -10.71 -20.99 12.89
C TYR A 209 -11.50 -19.70 13.03
N LEU A 210 -12.81 -19.75 12.83
CA LEU A 210 -13.69 -18.61 13.06
C LEU A 210 -13.84 -18.31 14.58
N ASP A 211 -13.93 -19.36 15.40
CA ASP A 211 -13.94 -19.23 16.89
C ASP A 211 -12.62 -18.58 17.38
N PHE A 212 -11.50 -18.92 16.76
CA PHE A 212 -10.22 -18.27 17.07
C PHE A 212 -10.17 -16.82 16.60
N ALA A 213 -10.75 -16.51 15.44
CA ALA A 213 -10.90 -15.13 14.98
C ALA A 213 -11.82 -14.30 15.91
N ASP A 214 -12.94 -14.89 16.38
CA ASP A 214 -13.83 -14.27 17.39
C ASP A 214 -13.05 -13.92 18.66
N TYR A 215 -12.20 -14.85 19.14
CA TYR A 215 -11.33 -14.62 20.28
C TYR A 215 -10.36 -13.44 20.03
N ILE A 216 -9.69 -13.40 18.88
CA ILE A 216 -8.74 -12.30 18.55
C ILE A 216 -9.46 -10.95 18.54
N VAL A 217 -10.63 -10.87 17.92
CA VAL A 217 -11.44 -9.63 17.86
C VAL A 217 -11.89 -9.23 19.26
N ALA A 218 -12.32 -10.18 20.10
CA ALA A 218 -12.72 -9.92 21.49
C ALA A 218 -11.55 -9.40 22.35
N CYS A 219 -10.30 -9.82 22.07
CA CYS A 219 -9.10 -9.30 22.73
C CYS A 219 -8.76 -7.85 22.35
N GLY A 220 -9.30 -7.34 21.23
CA GLY A 220 -9.26 -5.92 20.89
C GLY A 220 -7.95 -5.36 20.35
N GLY A 221 -7.03 -6.19 19.85
CA GLY A 221 -5.80 -5.74 19.17
C GLY A 221 -4.66 -5.30 20.09
N MET A 222 -4.95 -4.65 21.22
CA MET A 222 -3.96 -4.18 22.21
C MET A 222 -4.25 -4.70 23.60
N ASP A 223 -3.22 -4.79 24.46
CA ASP A 223 -3.37 -5.20 25.87
C ASP A 223 -3.78 -4.05 26.79
N VAL A 224 -3.78 -2.81 26.32
CA VAL A 224 -4.11 -1.60 27.09
C VAL A 224 -5.52 -1.11 26.85
N GLU A 225 -6.01 -1.20 25.62
CA GLU A 225 -7.36 -0.81 25.24
C GLU A 225 -7.78 -1.52 23.94
N ASN A 226 -9.08 -1.69 23.71
CA ASN A 226 -9.60 -2.30 22.49
C ASN A 226 -9.56 -1.27 21.34
N VAL A 227 -8.65 -1.46 20.38
CA VAL A 227 -8.45 -0.53 19.26
C VAL A 227 -9.69 -0.45 18.34
N PHE A 228 -10.46 -1.53 18.23
CA PHE A 228 -11.68 -1.57 17.42
C PHE A 228 -12.81 -0.78 18.08
N GLU A 229 -12.90 -0.81 19.42
CA GLU A 229 -13.84 0.01 20.16
C GLU A 229 -13.47 1.50 20.15
N LEU A 230 -12.18 1.83 20.23
CA LEU A 230 -11.71 3.22 20.08
C LEU A 230 -12.16 3.78 18.72
N ALA A 231 -11.94 3.03 17.64
CA ALA A 231 -12.33 3.43 16.30
C ALA A 231 -13.86 3.49 16.13
N TYR A 232 -14.61 2.56 16.74
CA TYR A 232 -16.07 2.57 16.69
C TYR A 232 -16.68 3.79 17.38
N ARG A 233 -16.17 4.15 18.55
CA ARG A 233 -16.65 5.32 19.32
C ARG A 233 -16.30 6.64 18.65
N ASP A 234 -15.22 6.67 17.87
CA ASP A 234 -14.73 7.84 17.11
C ASP A 234 -14.48 9.09 17.99
N GLU A 235 -14.15 8.87 19.27
CA GLU A 235 -13.87 9.92 20.25
C GLU A 235 -12.41 10.36 20.25
N MET A 236 -11.52 9.53 19.71
CA MET A 236 -10.08 9.74 19.62
C MET A 236 -9.60 9.43 18.20
N HIS A 237 -8.54 10.10 17.79
CA HIS A 237 -7.91 9.90 16.48
C HIS A 237 -6.76 8.87 16.60
N PRO A 238 -6.38 8.14 15.54
CA PRO A 238 -5.34 7.10 15.58
C PRO A 238 -4.02 7.57 16.21
N TYR A 239 -3.60 8.81 15.95
CA TYR A 239 -2.40 9.38 16.56
C TYR A 239 -2.52 9.62 18.08
N GLN A 240 -3.72 9.57 18.64
CA GLN A 240 -4.00 9.74 20.07
C GLN A 240 -4.13 8.41 20.82
N TYR A 241 -4.23 7.28 20.09
CA TYR A 241 -4.37 5.97 20.72
C TYR A 241 -3.13 5.64 21.57
N PRO A 242 -3.27 4.76 22.61
CA PRO A 242 -2.15 4.41 23.48
C PRO A 242 -0.95 3.83 22.74
N VAL A 243 -1.16 3.12 21.63
CA VAL A 243 -0.14 2.62 20.73
C VAL A 243 -0.50 3.07 19.32
N THR A 244 0.43 3.65 18.59
CA THR A 244 0.16 4.34 17.32
C THR A 244 0.99 3.82 16.15
N LYS A 245 1.52 2.61 16.25
CA LYS A 245 2.33 2.00 15.16
C LYS A 245 1.46 1.80 13.92
N ALA A 246 1.73 2.57 12.88
CA ALA A 246 0.84 2.72 11.73
C ALA A 246 0.64 1.42 10.94
N TYR A 247 1.72 0.69 10.67
CA TYR A 247 1.66 -0.54 9.88
C TYR A 247 0.87 -1.64 10.59
N GLU A 248 1.22 -1.96 11.83
CA GLU A 248 0.61 -3.04 12.60
C GLU A 248 -0.86 -2.74 12.92
N MET A 249 -1.18 -1.48 13.24
CA MET A 249 -2.55 -1.06 13.50
C MET A 249 -3.41 -1.19 12.24
N THR A 250 -2.96 -0.66 11.10
CA THR A 250 -3.67 -0.81 9.81
C THR A 250 -3.86 -2.28 9.46
N SER A 251 -2.86 -3.13 9.73
CA SER A 251 -2.97 -4.58 9.54
C SER A 251 -4.05 -5.23 10.41
N CYS A 252 -4.27 -4.76 11.64
CA CYS A 252 -5.39 -5.22 12.47
C CYS A 252 -6.74 -4.85 11.84
N PHE A 253 -6.87 -3.65 11.28
CA PHE A 253 -8.10 -3.23 10.60
C PHE A 253 -8.32 -3.94 9.26
N VAL A 254 -7.27 -4.31 8.52
CA VAL A 254 -7.39 -5.23 7.37
C VAL A 254 -7.94 -6.59 7.81
N GLY A 255 -7.45 -7.12 8.93
CA GLY A 255 -7.99 -8.35 9.53
C GLY A 255 -9.45 -8.22 9.96
N LEU A 256 -9.82 -7.09 10.59
CA LEU A 256 -11.20 -6.80 10.99
C LEU A 256 -12.13 -6.69 9.77
N LEU A 257 -11.63 -6.20 8.64
CA LEU A 257 -12.37 -6.09 7.39
C LEU A 257 -12.67 -7.48 6.80
N GLU A 258 -11.70 -8.41 6.78
CA GLU A 258 -11.94 -9.81 6.41
C GLU A 258 -12.94 -10.47 7.38
N TYR A 259 -12.83 -10.20 8.66
CA TYR A 259 -13.76 -10.71 9.68
C TYR A 259 -15.18 -10.15 9.48
N TYR A 260 -15.33 -8.86 9.13
CA TYR A 260 -16.62 -8.27 8.77
C TYR A 260 -17.28 -8.99 7.60
N ARG A 261 -16.55 -9.36 6.55
CA ARG A 261 -17.09 -10.08 5.39
C ARG A 261 -17.76 -11.40 5.78
N ILE A 262 -17.32 -12.03 6.86
CA ILE A 262 -17.88 -13.29 7.38
C ILE A 262 -19.01 -13.02 8.39
N ARG A 263 -18.74 -12.20 9.42
CA ARG A 263 -19.69 -11.97 10.52
C ARG A 263 -20.76 -10.93 10.21
N LYS A 264 -20.51 -10.04 9.24
CA LYS A 264 -21.44 -8.99 8.79
C LYS A 264 -21.98 -8.11 9.93
N ASN A 265 -21.17 -7.86 10.95
CA ASN A 265 -21.52 -6.98 12.06
C ASN A 265 -21.20 -5.54 11.69
N GLU A 266 -22.24 -4.72 11.49
CA GLU A 266 -22.11 -3.31 11.06
C GLU A 266 -21.29 -2.45 12.04
N LYS A 267 -21.18 -2.82 13.31
CA LYS A 267 -20.29 -2.15 14.28
C LYS A 267 -18.83 -2.21 13.82
N HIS A 268 -18.42 -3.37 13.29
CA HIS A 268 -17.05 -3.54 12.79
C HIS A 268 -16.80 -2.73 11.52
N LEU A 269 -17.77 -2.70 10.59
CA LEU A 269 -17.66 -1.86 9.40
C LEU A 269 -17.57 -0.37 9.76
N THR A 270 -18.40 0.09 10.71
CA THR A 270 -18.33 1.45 11.23
C THR A 270 -16.96 1.77 11.82
N ALA A 271 -16.41 0.87 12.65
CA ALA A 271 -15.06 1.04 13.22
C ALA A 271 -13.97 1.14 12.14
N ILE A 272 -14.05 0.30 11.10
CA ILE A 272 -13.10 0.30 9.98
C ILE A 272 -13.19 1.62 9.19
N ILE A 273 -14.40 2.08 8.89
CA ILE A 273 -14.64 3.32 8.14
C ILE A 273 -14.18 4.54 8.95
N ASN A 274 -14.50 4.61 10.23
CA ASN A 274 -14.06 5.67 11.12
C ASN A 274 -12.53 5.72 11.18
N PHE A 275 -11.87 4.58 11.43
CA PHE A 275 -10.42 4.51 11.42
C PHE A 275 -9.82 5.03 10.10
N ALA A 276 -10.33 4.56 8.96
CA ALA A 276 -9.85 5.00 7.65
C ALA A 276 -10.05 6.50 7.43
N ASN A 277 -11.21 7.05 7.80
CA ASN A 277 -11.50 8.47 7.66
C ASN A 277 -10.55 9.32 8.53
N ARG A 278 -10.31 8.90 9.79
CA ARG A 278 -9.38 9.61 10.68
C ARG A 278 -7.94 9.53 10.18
N VAL A 279 -7.50 8.39 9.64
CA VAL A 279 -6.18 8.31 8.99
C VAL A 279 -6.09 9.27 7.81
N LEU A 280 -7.11 9.34 6.95
CA LEU A 280 -7.13 10.27 5.82
C LEU A 280 -7.12 11.74 6.26
N GLU A 281 -7.81 12.08 7.34
CA GLU A 281 -7.90 13.43 7.87
C GLU A 281 -6.60 13.89 8.53
N ASP A 282 -6.01 13.05 9.40
CA ASP A 282 -4.96 13.49 10.33
C ASP A 282 -3.56 12.98 9.99
N ASP A 283 -3.44 11.84 9.32
CA ASP A 283 -2.12 11.20 9.14
C ASP A 283 -1.74 10.96 7.67
N PHE A 284 -2.63 11.20 6.72
CA PHE A 284 -2.37 10.94 5.32
C PHE A 284 -1.70 12.13 4.62
N THR A 285 -0.42 12.00 4.32
CA THR A 285 0.42 13.09 3.80
C THR A 285 0.24 13.35 2.31
N VAL A 286 0.86 14.43 1.82
CA VAL A 286 0.80 14.81 0.40
C VAL A 286 1.31 13.73 -0.55
N ILE A 287 2.28 12.91 -0.14
CA ILE A 287 2.79 11.80 -0.96
C ILE A 287 2.02 10.48 -0.79
N GLY A 288 0.96 10.48 0.02
CA GLY A 288 0.09 9.32 0.15
C GLY A 288 0.61 8.23 1.09
N SER A 289 1.19 8.61 2.22
CA SER A 289 1.61 7.69 3.28
C SER A 289 1.32 8.30 4.65
N ALA A 290 1.77 7.67 5.73
CA ALA A 290 1.60 8.14 7.09
C ALA A 290 2.84 7.85 7.95
N GLY A 291 2.95 8.52 9.11
CA GLY A 291 3.99 8.24 10.09
C GLY A 291 5.28 9.01 9.83
N CYS A 292 5.30 10.31 10.14
CA CYS A 292 6.49 11.15 10.01
C CYS A 292 7.55 10.88 11.09
N THR A 293 7.20 10.23 12.20
CA THR A 293 8.12 9.95 13.30
C THR A 293 8.03 8.47 13.68
N HIS A 294 9.12 7.73 13.56
CA HIS A 294 9.21 6.32 13.95
C HIS A 294 8.08 5.42 13.42
N GLU A 295 7.55 5.72 12.22
CA GLU A 295 6.48 4.95 11.58
C GLU A 295 5.17 4.90 12.41
N LEU A 296 4.90 5.97 13.15
CA LEU A 296 3.73 6.09 14.00
C LEU A 296 2.66 6.95 13.33
N PHE A 297 1.39 6.67 13.60
CA PHE A 297 0.38 7.72 13.47
C PHE A 297 0.72 8.82 14.47
N ASP A 298 1.05 10.01 13.98
CA ASP A 298 1.66 11.08 14.75
C ASP A 298 1.10 12.46 14.39
N HIS A 299 -0.10 12.51 13.81
CA HIS A 299 -0.68 13.70 13.21
C HIS A 299 0.15 14.19 12.02
N SER A 300 0.47 13.26 11.11
CA SER A 300 1.40 13.48 10.01
C SER A 300 0.98 14.63 9.09
N THR A 301 -0.32 14.92 8.92
CA THR A 301 -0.80 16.06 8.11
C THR A 301 -0.29 17.41 8.62
N VAL A 302 -0.05 17.52 9.92
CA VAL A 302 0.53 18.71 10.56
C VAL A 302 2.06 18.66 10.50
N ARG A 303 2.66 17.46 10.69
CA ARG A 303 4.13 17.32 10.79
C ARG A 303 4.85 17.29 9.46
N GLN A 304 4.19 16.92 8.38
CA GLN A 304 4.80 16.59 7.09
C GLN A 304 5.67 17.71 6.49
N ALA A 305 5.34 18.96 6.72
CA ALA A 305 6.11 20.10 6.22
C ALA A 305 7.31 20.46 7.11
N ASN A 306 7.33 19.98 8.35
CA ASN A 306 8.43 20.19 9.28
C ASN A 306 8.60 18.98 10.21
N PRO A 307 9.14 17.88 9.69
CA PRO A 307 9.45 16.72 10.52
C PRO A 307 10.47 17.11 11.58
N ASP A 308 10.25 16.61 12.81
CA ASP A 308 11.06 16.96 13.95
C ASP A 308 12.57 16.73 13.71
N ARG A 309 13.37 17.73 14.10
CA ARG A 309 14.82 17.65 14.22
C ARG A 309 15.60 17.29 12.95
N GLY A 310 15.09 17.66 11.79
CA GLY A 310 15.81 17.46 10.53
C GLY A 310 15.95 15.98 10.14
N ASP A 311 15.06 15.12 10.61
CA ASP A 311 14.94 13.76 10.09
C ASP A 311 13.97 13.75 8.88
N PRO A 312 14.50 13.76 7.65
CA PRO A 312 13.69 13.80 6.44
C PRO A 312 13.05 12.44 6.11
N ARG A 313 13.38 11.39 6.84
CA ARG A 313 12.94 10.02 6.63
C ARG A 313 11.53 9.83 7.16
N ALA A 314 10.60 10.42 6.52
CA ALA A 314 9.32 10.45 7.11
C ALA A 314 8.49 9.20 6.81
N GLN A 315 8.52 8.68 5.59
CA GLN A 315 7.44 7.83 5.12
C GLN A 315 7.92 6.42 4.78
N GLU A 316 7.51 5.46 5.61
CA GLU A 316 7.86 4.05 5.42
C GLU A 316 7.11 3.41 4.23
N THR A 317 7.83 2.71 3.36
CA THR A 317 7.25 1.99 2.21
C THR A 317 6.26 0.90 2.66
N CYS A 318 6.50 0.24 3.81
CA CYS A 318 5.55 -0.74 4.34
C CYS A 318 4.20 -0.09 4.69
N VAL A 319 4.21 1.09 5.30
CA VAL A 319 2.98 1.84 5.60
C VAL A 319 2.27 2.24 4.32
N THR A 320 3.00 2.78 3.34
CA THR A 320 2.44 3.18 2.03
C THR A 320 1.71 2.01 1.36
N VAL A 321 2.37 0.86 1.21
CA VAL A 321 1.78 -0.33 0.56
C VAL A 321 0.60 -0.90 1.36
N THR A 322 0.67 -0.86 2.69
CA THR A 322 -0.41 -1.35 3.55
C THR A 322 -1.64 -0.46 3.46
N LEU A 323 -1.47 0.87 3.41
CA LEU A 323 -2.56 1.82 3.18
C LEU A 323 -3.17 1.63 1.79
N MET A 324 -2.36 1.46 0.73
CA MET A 324 -2.86 1.14 -0.61
C MET A 324 -3.74 -0.11 -0.59
N GLN A 325 -3.30 -1.18 0.05
CA GLN A 325 -4.09 -2.41 0.17
C GLN A 325 -5.38 -2.19 0.99
N PHE A 326 -5.31 -1.43 2.07
CA PHE A 326 -6.46 -1.12 2.91
C PHE A 326 -7.51 -0.29 2.15
N PHE A 327 -7.10 0.75 1.44
CA PHE A 327 -7.99 1.57 0.63
C PHE A 327 -8.62 0.80 -0.55
N TYR A 328 -7.85 -0.06 -1.19
CA TYR A 328 -8.39 -0.97 -2.21
C TYR A 328 -9.50 -1.86 -1.62
N GLN A 329 -9.27 -2.49 -0.48
CA GLN A 329 -10.27 -3.34 0.19
C GLN A 329 -11.51 -2.55 0.61
N LEU A 330 -11.34 -1.33 1.10
CA LEU A 330 -12.46 -0.44 1.43
C LEU A 330 -13.27 -0.05 0.19
N ASN A 331 -12.62 0.21 -0.94
CA ASN A 331 -13.34 0.49 -2.18
C ASN A 331 -14.16 -0.72 -2.65
N LEU A 332 -13.64 -1.95 -2.53
CA LEU A 332 -14.41 -3.15 -2.85
C LEU A 332 -15.69 -3.24 -2.02
N ILE A 333 -15.61 -3.03 -0.71
CA ILE A 333 -16.76 -3.15 0.20
C ILE A 333 -17.73 -1.98 0.05
N THR A 334 -17.22 -0.75 0.03
CA THR A 334 -18.06 0.46 0.12
C THR A 334 -18.47 1.02 -1.22
N GLY A 335 -17.69 0.78 -2.28
CA GLY A 335 -17.82 1.45 -3.57
C GLY A 335 -17.50 2.94 -3.50
N ASP A 336 -16.86 3.44 -2.43
CA ASP A 336 -16.56 4.86 -2.25
C ASP A 336 -15.23 5.21 -2.98
N PRO A 337 -15.27 6.10 -3.97
CA PRO A 337 -14.10 6.47 -4.78
C PRO A 337 -13.03 7.25 -4.01
N LYS A 338 -13.37 7.87 -2.85
CA LYS A 338 -12.37 8.59 -2.04
C LYS A 338 -11.18 7.71 -1.63
N TYR A 339 -11.42 6.40 -1.44
CA TYR A 339 -10.35 5.46 -1.14
C TYR A 339 -9.43 5.22 -2.33
N ILE A 340 -9.96 5.33 -3.57
CA ILE A 340 -9.13 5.26 -4.77
C ILE A 340 -8.39 6.57 -5.01
N ASP A 341 -8.95 7.73 -4.64
CA ASP A 341 -8.23 9.00 -4.66
C ASP A 341 -7.00 8.97 -3.72
N ALA A 342 -7.18 8.40 -2.52
CA ALA A 342 -6.09 8.16 -1.59
C ALA A 342 -5.07 7.13 -2.14
N PHE A 343 -5.57 6.02 -2.68
CA PHE A 343 -4.74 5.00 -3.32
C PHE A 343 -3.88 5.58 -4.45
N GLU A 344 -4.47 6.37 -5.33
CA GLU A 344 -3.80 7.02 -6.45
C GLU A 344 -2.70 7.97 -5.98
N ARG A 345 -2.95 8.76 -4.94
CA ARG A 345 -1.95 9.63 -4.31
C ARG A 345 -0.76 8.81 -3.79
N SER A 346 -1.02 7.69 -3.12
CA SER A 346 0.04 6.77 -2.69
C SER A 346 0.81 6.20 -3.87
N LEU A 347 0.10 5.73 -4.90
CA LEU A 347 0.67 5.04 -6.06
C LEU A 347 1.66 5.93 -6.81
N TYR A 348 1.20 7.09 -7.30
CA TYR A 348 2.01 7.94 -8.19
C TYR A 348 3.07 8.76 -7.45
N ASN A 349 3.05 8.79 -6.11
CA ASN A 349 4.02 9.55 -5.34
C ASN A 349 4.86 8.66 -4.41
N GLY A 350 4.39 8.36 -3.21
CA GLY A 350 5.16 7.61 -2.21
C GLY A 350 5.61 6.24 -2.72
N TYR A 351 4.74 5.48 -3.37
CA TYR A 351 5.06 4.13 -3.83
C TYR A 351 6.00 4.11 -5.04
N LEU A 352 5.64 4.74 -6.17
CA LEU A 352 6.53 4.78 -7.36
C LEU A 352 7.82 5.56 -7.06
N GLY A 353 7.76 6.53 -6.13
CA GLY A 353 8.95 7.18 -5.61
C GLY A 353 9.92 6.23 -4.92
N ALA A 354 9.43 5.22 -4.24
CA ALA A 354 10.27 4.22 -3.57
C ALA A 354 10.86 3.18 -4.53
N VAL A 355 10.33 3.00 -5.74
CA VAL A 355 10.90 2.06 -6.73
C VAL A 355 12.28 2.54 -7.19
N ASN A 356 13.28 1.70 -7.09
CA ASN A 356 14.68 2.01 -7.44
C ASN A 356 14.95 1.81 -8.93
N THR A 357 14.50 2.75 -9.75
CA THR A 357 14.63 2.67 -11.21
C THR A 357 16.06 2.81 -11.73
N ASP A 358 16.93 3.47 -10.98
CA ASP A 358 18.30 3.78 -11.39
C ASP A 358 19.33 2.78 -10.85
N GLY A 359 18.89 1.74 -10.12
CA GLY A 359 19.77 0.73 -9.55
C GLY A 359 20.74 1.29 -8.51
N ALA A 360 20.33 2.32 -7.76
CA ALA A 360 21.13 2.94 -6.72
C ALA A 360 21.42 1.97 -5.57
N ILE A 361 22.54 2.19 -4.87
CA ILE A 361 22.94 1.43 -3.69
C ILE A 361 22.73 2.28 -2.43
N ASP A 362 22.13 1.69 -1.40
CA ASP A 362 21.97 2.32 -0.09
C ASP A 362 23.35 2.50 0.59
N THR A 363 23.88 3.71 0.50
CA THR A 363 25.19 4.04 1.09
C THR A 363 25.14 4.13 2.62
N THR A 364 23.98 4.39 3.20
CA THR A 364 23.82 4.42 4.66
C THR A 364 23.84 3.01 5.22
N ALA A 365 23.16 2.06 4.59
CA ALA A 365 23.25 0.66 4.96
C ALA A 365 24.68 0.12 4.79
N ALA A 366 25.39 0.50 3.71
CA ALA A 366 26.80 0.14 3.51
C ALA A 366 27.72 0.64 4.62
N GLN A 367 27.46 1.82 5.18
CA GLN A 367 28.23 2.36 6.30
C GLN A 367 27.91 1.65 7.62
N MET A 368 26.64 1.29 7.84
CA MET A 368 26.21 0.59 9.07
C MET A 368 26.62 -0.87 9.14
N TYR A 369 26.69 -1.52 7.98
CA TYR A 369 26.99 -2.95 7.84
C TYR A 369 28.12 -3.16 6.81
N PRO A 370 29.35 -2.75 7.13
CA PRO A 370 30.48 -2.79 6.17
C PRO A 370 30.86 -4.23 5.76
N GLU A 371 30.43 -5.22 6.51
CA GLU A 371 30.64 -6.64 6.22
C GLU A 371 29.66 -7.19 5.16
N LEU A 372 28.59 -6.46 4.85
CA LEU A 372 27.59 -6.93 3.90
C LEU A 372 27.96 -6.57 2.46
N LYS A 373 27.69 -7.49 1.56
CA LYS A 373 27.80 -7.24 0.12
C LYS A 373 26.61 -6.43 -0.36
N MET A 374 26.78 -5.11 -0.48
CA MET A 374 25.74 -4.23 -0.97
C MET A 374 25.47 -4.44 -2.46
N VAL A 375 24.20 -4.55 -2.82
CA VAL A 375 23.69 -4.64 -4.20
C VAL A 375 22.47 -3.72 -4.32
N PRO A 376 22.12 -3.25 -5.53
CA PRO A 376 20.89 -2.52 -5.73
C PRO A 376 19.69 -3.34 -5.27
N MET A 377 18.80 -2.72 -4.49
CA MET A 377 17.53 -3.30 -4.06
C MET A 377 16.39 -2.64 -4.83
N PRO A 378 15.28 -3.32 -5.10
CA PRO A 378 14.19 -2.77 -5.94
C PRO A 378 13.44 -1.61 -5.28
N PHE A 379 13.57 -1.41 -3.96
CA PHE A 379 12.82 -0.39 -3.23
C PHE A 379 13.65 0.33 -2.19
N ASP A 380 13.36 1.63 -2.05
CA ASP A 380 13.71 2.44 -0.89
C ASP A 380 12.83 2.08 0.32
N SER A 381 13.36 2.19 1.52
CA SER A 381 12.59 1.97 2.75
C SER A 381 11.84 3.22 3.21
N TYR A 382 12.38 4.41 2.99
CA TYR A 382 11.81 5.67 3.47
C TYR A 382 11.83 6.76 2.42
N SER A 383 10.69 7.39 2.22
CA SER A 383 10.50 8.47 1.24
C SER A 383 10.58 9.86 1.89
N PRO A 384 11.42 10.80 1.39
CA PRO A 384 11.58 12.14 1.96
C PRO A 384 10.34 13.02 1.72
N LEU A 385 10.03 13.88 2.68
CA LEU A 385 9.03 14.95 2.57
C LEU A 385 9.67 16.33 2.42
N THR A 386 10.56 16.68 3.34
CA THR A 386 11.42 17.87 3.27
C THR A 386 12.79 17.49 2.69
N ALA A 387 13.71 18.45 2.66
CA ALA A 387 15.04 18.24 2.09
C ALA A 387 15.74 16.97 2.61
N GLY A 388 15.80 15.94 1.78
CA GLY A 388 16.30 14.62 2.14
C GLY A 388 16.81 13.80 0.97
N ILE A 389 17.43 12.67 1.29
CA ILE A 389 18.00 11.71 0.34
C ILE A 389 17.18 10.43 0.39
N ARG A 390 16.85 9.88 -0.79
CA ARG A 390 16.32 8.53 -0.88
C ARG A 390 17.40 7.49 -0.60
N GLY A 391 17.02 6.24 -0.39
CA GLY A 391 17.94 5.14 -0.12
C GLY A 391 18.51 5.18 1.29
N ASN A 392 17.83 5.81 2.21
CA ASN A 392 18.17 5.78 3.62
C ASN A 392 17.52 4.56 4.27
N GLY A 393 17.93 3.38 3.86
CA GLY A 393 17.29 2.09 4.14
C GLY A 393 17.69 1.45 5.45
N THR A 394 18.12 2.22 6.45
CA THR A 394 18.56 1.68 7.74
C THR A 394 17.46 1.05 8.57
N GLY A 395 16.19 1.34 8.26
CA GLY A 395 15.04 0.70 8.87
C GLY A 395 14.73 -0.65 8.21
N GLY A 396 14.50 -1.68 9.03
CA GLY A 396 13.99 -2.96 8.59
C GLY A 396 14.98 -3.90 7.88
N LEU A 397 16.26 -3.55 7.75
CA LEU A 397 17.29 -4.44 7.18
C LEU A 397 17.72 -5.52 8.19
N LYS A 398 17.89 -6.75 7.68
CA LYS A 398 18.44 -7.88 8.41
C LYS A 398 19.51 -8.58 7.58
N PRO A 399 20.72 -8.83 8.14
CA PRO A 399 21.75 -9.62 7.49
C PRO A 399 21.43 -11.11 7.56
N PHE A 400 21.94 -11.84 6.57
CA PHE A 400 21.93 -13.29 6.52
C PHE A 400 23.35 -13.86 6.72
N ALA A 401 23.42 -15.15 7.04
CA ALA A 401 24.71 -15.81 7.36
C ALA A 401 25.68 -15.84 6.18
N ASP A 402 25.22 -15.72 4.94
CA ASP A 402 26.04 -15.70 3.73
C ASP A 402 26.53 -14.30 3.31
N GLY A 403 26.27 -13.28 4.15
CA GLY A 403 26.65 -11.88 3.89
C GLY A 403 25.66 -11.11 3.03
N ARG A 404 24.57 -11.72 2.54
CA ARG A 404 23.45 -10.99 1.93
C ARG A 404 22.61 -10.31 3.01
N TYR A 405 21.73 -9.44 2.59
CA TYR A 405 20.78 -8.75 3.48
C TYR A 405 19.46 -8.53 2.75
N TYR A 406 18.40 -8.31 3.51
CA TYR A 406 17.11 -7.91 2.98
C TYR A 406 16.32 -7.09 4.01
N GLY A 407 15.21 -6.49 3.60
CA GLY A 407 14.42 -5.59 4.46
C GLY A 407 12.93 -5.77 4.33
N CYS A 408 12.20 -5.41 5.38
CA CYS A 408 10.76 -5.51 5.44
C CYS A 408 10.08 -4.72 4.31
N CYS A 409 10.54 -3.50 4.03
CA CYS A 409 10.01 -2.63 2.98
C CYS A 409 10.28 -3.17 1.58
N ILE A 410 11.47 -3.74 1.37
CA ILE A 410 11.85 -4.35 0.10
C ILE A 410 10.95 -5.55 -0.21
N CYS A 411 10.63 -6.36 0.80
CA CYS A 411 9.78 -7.54 0.64
C CYS A 411 8.32 -7.20 0.33
N ILE A 412 7.78 -6.12 0.90
CA ILE A 412 6.37 -5.76 0.68
C ILE A 412 6.15 -4.99 -0.61
N GLY A 413 7.21 -4.39 -1.17
CA GLY A 413 7.10 -3.46 -2.30
C GLY A 413 6.34 -4.02 -3.49
N ALA A 414 6.60 -5.28 -3.88
CA ALA A 414 5.90 -5.93 -4.99
C ALA A 414 4.36 -6.00 -4.81
N ALA A 415 3.86 -6.00 -3.56
CA ALA A 415 2.42 -5.97 -3.32
C ALA A 415 1.79 -4.64 -3.74
N GLY A 416 2.53 -3.54 -3.71
CA GLY A 416 2.03 -2.22 -4.13
C GLY A 416 1.70 -2.18 -5.63
N ILE A 417 2.62 -2.62 -6.50
CA ILE A 417 2.35 -2.67 -7.95
C ILE A 417 1.28 -3.72 -8.26
N GLY A 418 1.33 -4.86 -7.59
CA GLY A 418 0.34 -5.91 -7.81
C GLY A 418 -1.08 -5.48 -7.44
N VAL A 419 -1.27 -4.77 -6.32
CA VAL A 419 -2.59 -4.25 -5.95
C VAL A 419 -3.02 -3.09 -6.87
N ALA A 420 -2.09 -2.31 -7.43
CA ALA A 420 -2.41 -1.30 -8.44
C ALA A 420 -3.00 -1.93 -9.71
N MET A 421 -2.41 -3.03 -10.17
CA MET A 421 -2.94 -3.80 -11.30
C MET A 421 -4.36 -4.33 -11.01
N LYS A 422 -4.63 -4.79 -9.79
CA LYS A 422 -5.96 -5.26 -9.36
C LYS A 422 -6.98 -4.13 -9.29
N THR A 423 -6.56 -2.96 -8.80
CA THR A 423 -7.41 -1.78 -8.61
C THR A 423 -7.83 -1.12 -9.91
N ALA A 424 -7.03 -1.24 -10.98
CA ALA A 424 -7.21 -0.48 -12.23
C ALA A 424 -8.61 -0.61 -12.83
N ALA A 425 -9.18 -1.81 -12.79
CA ALA A 425 -10.60 -2.02 -13.14
C ALA A 425 -11.21 -3.14 -12.31
N LEU A 426 -12.49 -2.99 -12.00
CA LEU A 426 -13.28 -3.92 -11.20
C LEU A 426 -14.57 -4.28 -11.92
N THR A 427 -15.23 -5.35 -11.50
CA THR A 427 -16.60 -5.69 -11.92
C THR A 427 -17.58 -5.23 -10.83
N SER A 428 -18.71 -4.66 -11.23
CA SER A 428 -19.85 -4.40 -10.35
C SER A 428 -21.03 -5.30 -10.73
N LYS A 429 -22.11 -5.26 -9.94
CA LYS A 429 -23.34 -5.99 -10.26
C LYS A 429 -24.01 -5.50 -11.55
N SER A 430 -23.79 -4.25 -11.92
CA SER A 430 -24.39 -3.59 -13.11
C SER A 430 -23.44 -3.47 -14.28
N GLY A 431 -22.13 -3.73 -14.11
CA GLY A 431 -21.16 -3.57 -15.18
C GLY A 431 -19.70 -3.55 -14.73
N VAL A 432 -18.93 -2.59 -15.19
CA VAL A 432 -17.50 -2.45 -14.92
C VAL A 432 -17.15 -1.10 -14.32
N VAL A 433 -16.06 -1.06 -13.55
CA VAL A 433 -15.55 0.13 -12.86
C VAL A 433 -14.14 0.39 -13.34
N VAL A 434 -13.85 1.60 -13.81
CA VAL A 434 -12.51 2.05 -14.19
C VAL A 434 -11.99 2.98 -13.10
N ASN A 435 -11.00 2.54 -12.37
CA ASN A 435 -10.42 3.25 -11.23
C ASN A 435 -9.12 3.99 -11.57
N LEU A 436 -8.23 3.36 -12.36
CA LEU A 436 -6.95 3.95 -12.77
C LEU A 436 -6.92 4.02 -14.31
N PHE A 437 -6.26 5.06 -14.80
CA PHE A 437 -6.20 5.36 -16.23
C PHE A 437 -4.79 5.06 -16.75
N GLU A 438 -4.54 3.79 -17.02
CA GLU A 438 -3.28 3.34 -17.61
C GLU A 438 -3.49 3.01 -19.08
N LYS A 439 -2.55 3.42 -19.96
CA LYS A 439 -2.60 3.09 -21.39
C LYS A 439 -2.58 1.59 -21.58
N GLY A 440 -3.50 1.06 -22.43
CA GLY A 440 -3.54 -0.36 -22.71
C GLY A 440 -4.94 -0.92 -22.90
N GLU A 441 -5.09 -2.20 -22.64
CA GLU A 441 -6.36 -2.93 -22.78
C GLU A 441 -6.73 -3.66 -21.49
N ILE A 442 -8.00 -3.58 -21.13
CA ILE A 442 -8.57 -4.27 -19.96
C ILE A 442 -9.76 -5.07 -20.45
N THR A 443 -9.74 -6.39 -20.32
CA THR A 443 -10.92 -7.23 -20.52
C THR A 443 -11.50 -7.64 -19.18
N GLN A 444 -12.74 -7.27 -18.95
CA GLN A 444 -13.44 -7.47 -17.69
C GLN A 444 -14.72 -8.28 -17.92
N PRO A 445 -15.02 -9.31 -17.12
CA PRO A 445 -16.24 -10.06 -17.23
C PRO A 445 -17.40 -9.27 -16.60
N LEU A 446 -18.57 -9.32 -17.25
CA LEU A 446 -19.83 -8.87 -16.71
C LEU A 446 -20.47 -10.00 -15.86
N VAL A 447 -21.37 -9.63 -14.96
CA VAL A 447 -22.14 -10.60 -14.15
C VAL A 447 -22.97 -11.54 -15.02
N SER A 448 -23.38 -11.10 -16.23
CA SER A 448 -24.08 -11.94 -17.23
C SER A 448 -23.21 -13.09 -17.77
N GLY A 449 -21.89 -13.01 -17.64
CA GLY A 449 -20.91 -13.92 -18.23
C GLY A 449 -20.34 -13.44 -19.55
N ASP A 450 -20.90 -12.38 -20.15
CA ASP A 450 -20.34 -11.68 -21.30
C ASP A 450 -19.06 -10.93 -20.90
N ASN A 451 -18.32 -10.38 -21.88
CA ASN A 451 -17.12 -9.61 -21.61
C ASN A 451 -17.20 -8.22 -22.20
N VAL A 452 -16.49 -7.31 -21.58
CA VAL A 452 -16.19 -6.00 -22.14
C VAL A 452 -14.68 -5.79 -22.15
N THR A 453 -14.15 -5.35 -23.27
CA THR A 453 -12.76 -4.90 -23.42
C THR A 453 -12.75 -3.38 -23.55
N LEU A 454 -12.01 -2.73 -22.67
CA LEU A 454 -11.79 -1.29 -22.69
C LEU A 454 -10.36 -1.03 -23.18
N LYS A 455 -10.25 -0.35 -24.34
CA LYS A 455 -8.97 0.11 -24.88
C LYS A 455 -8.76 1.54 -24.44
N ILE A 456 -7.77 1.76 -23.59
CA ILE A 456 -7.47 3.06 -22.99
C ILE A 456 -6.25 3.67 -23.70
N ASP A 457 -6.45 4.82 -24.31
CA ASP A 457 -5.38 5.62 -24.91
C ASP A 457 -5.24 6.93 -24.13
N THR A 458 -4.07 7.11 -23.52
CA THR A 458 -3.81 8.22 -22.62
C THR A 458 -2.31 8.39 -22.37
N ALA A 459 -1.92 9.59 -21.95
CA ALA A 459 -0.63 9.86 -21.32
C ALA A 459 -0.78 10.18 -19.81
N TYR A 460 -1.91 9.79 -19.21
CA TYR A 460 -2.12 9.93 -17.77
C TYR A 460 -0.98 9.20 -17.00
N PRO A 461 -0.46 9.73 -15.89
CA PRO A 461 -0.92 10.87 -15.11
C PRO A 461 -0.30 12.23 -15.49
N VAL A 462 0.36 12.36 -16.64
CA VAL A 462 1.01 13.61 -17.07
C VAL A 462 0.14 14.46 -18.00
N ASP A 463 -0.89 13.87 -18.59
CA ASP A 463 -1.89 14.56 -19.43
C ASP A 463 -3.31 14.29 -18.89
N SER A 464 -4.19 15.26 -19.09
CA SER A 464 -5.58 15.27 -18.64
C SER A 464 -6.51 14.37 -19.44
N LYS A 465 -6.13 13.98 -20.67
CA LYS A 465 -7.00 13.32 -21.64
C LYS A 465 -6.93 11.81 -21.52
N VAL A 466 -8.11 11.19 -21.46
CA VAL A 466 -8.27 9.74 -21.49
C VAL A 466 -9.33 9.39 -22.51
N LYS A 467 -8.97 8.57 -23.49
CA LYS A 467 -9.90 8.01 -24.49
C LYS A 467 -10.09 6.53 -24.22
N ILE A 468 -11.34 6.11 -24.05
CA ILE A 468 -11.70 4.71 -23.82
C ILE A 468 -12.55 4.25 -25.00
N THR A 469 -12.09 3.24 -25.73
CA THR A 469 -12.87 2.56 -26.77
C THR A 469 -13.44 1.28 -26.19
N VAL A 470 -14.75 1.11 -26.30
CA VAL A 470 -15.48 -0.05 -25.80
C VAL A 470 -15.57 -1.12 -26.88
N ASP A 471 -15.24 -2.37 -26.53
CA ASP A 471 -15.47 -3.54 -27.35
C ASP A 471 -16.18 -4.60 -26.49
N THR A 472 -17.32 -5.15 -26.96
CA THR A 472 -18.14 -6.04 -26.18
C THR A 472 -18.98 -6.99 -27.03
N ASP A 473 -19.21 -8.18 -26.51
CA ASP A 473 -20.13 -9.18 -27.06
C ASP A 473 -21.51 -9.16 -26.36
N CYS A 474 -21.70 -8.30 -25.35
CA CYS A 474 -22.94 -8.16 -24.63
C CYS A 474 -24.00 -7.39 -25.44
N ASP A 475 -25.18 -8.00 -25.64
CA ASP A 475 -26.29 -7.40 -26.37
C ASP A 475 -27.27 -6.62 -25.47
N LYS A 476 -27.03 -6.59 -24.15
CA LYS A 476 -27.83 -5.91 -23.14
C LYS A 476 -27.20 -4.59 -22.71
N GLU A 477 -28.00 -3.79 -22.01
CA GLU A 477 -27.47 -2.60 -21.34
C GLU A 477 -26.63 -2.98 -20.13
N PHE A 478 -25.53 -2.28 -19.92
CA PHE A 478 -24.72 -2.38 -18.72
C PHE A 478 -24.06 -1.03 -18.40
N GLU A 479 -23.56 -0.91 -17.20
CA GLU A 479 -22.94 0.29 -16.67
C GLU A 479 -21.43 0.28 -16.87
N ILE A 480 -20.89 1.42 -17.28
CA ILE A 480 -19.45 1.72 -17.13
C ILE A 480 -19.35 2.85 -16.12
N LEU A 481 -18.75 2.55 -14.96
CA LEU A 481 -18.41 3.52 -13.94
C LEU A 481 -16.98 4.02 -14.18
N ILE A 482 -16.81 5.33 -14.27
CA ILE A 482 -15.49 5.96 -14.42
C ILE A 482 -15.22 6.80 -13.19
N ARG A 483 -14.10 6.57 -12.51
CA ARG A 483 -13.73 7.42 -11.38
C ARG A 483 -13.44 8.85 -11.86
N ASN A 484 -14.06 9.80 -11.19
CA ASN A 484 -13.78 11.22 -11.33
C ASN A 484 -12.98 11.69 -10.11
N PRO A 485 -11.65 11.88 -10.23
CA PRO A 485 -10.79 12.21 -9.09
C PRO A 485 -11.23 13.51 -8.39
N GLU A 486 -11.08 13.56 -7.07
CA GLU A 486 -11.45 14.74 -6.27
C GLU A 486 -10.71 16.01 -6.72
N TRP A 487 -9.44 15.89 -7.13
CA TRP A 487 -8.63 16.99 -7.59
C TRP A 487 -9.11 17.59 -8.93
N SER A 488 -9.87 16.86 -9.75
CA SER A 488 -10.41 17.34 -11.03
C SER A 488 -11.73 18.08 -10.80
N VAL A 489 -11.70 19.39 -10.73
CA VAL A 489 -12.87 20.22 -10.37
C VAL A 489 -13.88 20.32 -11.53
N ASN A 490 -13.40 20.41 -12.76
CA ASN A 490 -14.20 20.65 -13.97
C ASN A 490 -13.97 19.53 -15.00
N THR A 491 -14.31 18.28 -14.66
CA THR A 491 -14.20 17.15 -15.57
C THR A 491 -15.22 17.22 -16.69
N ALA A 492 -14.78 17.07 -17.94
CA ALA A 492 -15.64 16.96 -19.11
C ALA A 492 -15.64 15.52 -19.63
N VAL A 493 -16.84 14.97 -19.93
CA VAL A 493 -16.98 13.63 -20.48
C VAL A 493 -17.90 13.65 -21.70
N LEU A 494 -17.46 13.02 -22.79
CA LEU A 494 -18.26 12.82 -24.00
C LEU A 494 -18.42 11.32 -24.26
N VAL A 495 -19.62 10.91 -24.68
CA VAL A 495 -19.85 9.57 -25.22
C VAL A 495 -20.26 9.72 -26.69
N ASN A 496 -19.41 9.22 -27.59
CA ASN A 496 -19.58 9.40 -29.04
C ASN A 496 -19.78 10.88 -29.43
N GLY A 497 -19.03 11.79 -28.80
CA GLY A 497 -19.11 13.23 -29.03
C GLY A 497 -20.27 13.94 -28.30
N ASN A 498 -21.14 13.23 -27.59
CA ASN A 498 -22.25 13.82 -26.83
C ASN A 498 -21.87 13.97 -25.37
N ALA A 499 -22.05 15.17 -24.80
CA ALA A 499 -21.73 15.45 -23.41
C ALA A 499 -22.60 14.66 -22.44
N VAL A 500 -21.97 14.14 -21.39
CA VAL A 500 -22.64 13.49 -20.27
C VAL A 500 -22.26 14.19 -18.97
N THR A 501 -23.14 14.10 -17.98
CA THR A 501 -22.89 14.70 -16.66
C THR A 501 -21.73 13.96 -15.96
N ALA A 502 -20.77 14.74 -15.43
CA ALA A 502 -19.62 14.22 -14.72
C ALA A 502 -19.66 14.62 -13.22
N PRO A 503 -20.45 13.94 -12.38
CA PRO A 503 -20.49 14.20 -10.95
C PRO A 503 -19.14 13.83 -10.29
N LYS A 504 -18.91 14.36 -9.10
CA LYS A 504 -17.81 13.89 -8.25
C LYS A 504 -17.98 12.42 -7.88
N GLY A 505 -16.89 11.74 -7.69
CA GLY A 505 -16.88 10.33 -7.33
C GLY A 505 -16.88 9.40 -8.53
N TYR A 506 -17.98 8.71 -8.83
CA TYR A 506 -18.09 7.89 -10.03
C TYR A 506 -19.07 8.51 -11.04
N ILE A 507 -18.60 8.60 -12.29
CA ILE A 507 -19.42 8.94 -13.45
C ILE A 507 -20.07 7.66 -13.93
N SER A 508 -21.40 7.56 -13.83
CA SER A 508 -22.17 6.40 -14.25
C SER A 508 -22.69 6.59 -15.66
N ILE A 509 -22.36 5.66 -16.56
CA ILE A 509 -22.84 5.65 -17.94
C ILE A 509 -23.54 4.32 -18.19
N TYR A 510 -24.86 4.29 -18.07
CA TYR A 510 -25.68 3.10 -18.26
C TYR A 510 -26.39 3.16 -19.62
N ARG A 511 -26.05 2.22 -20.51
CA ARG A 511 -26.64 2.14 -21.85
C ARG A 511 -26.36 0.78 -22.49
N LYS A 512 -27.00 0.53 -23.65
CA LYS A 512 -26.55 -0.53 -24.57
C LYS A 512 -25.29 -0.04 -25.29
N TRP A 513 -24.17 -0.74 -25.04
CA TRP A 513 -22.89 -0.46 -25.69
C TRP A 513 -22.77 -1.23 -27.01
N VAL A 514 -22.05 -0.65 -27.95
CA VAL A 514 -21.71 -1.26 -29.23
C VAL A 514 -20.22 -1.17 -29.43
N SER A 515 -19.59 -2.24 -29.94
CA SER A 515 -18.15 -2.24 -30.25
C SER A 515 -17.77 -1.06 -31.12
N GLY A 516 -16.79 -0.28 -30.69
CA GLY A 516 -16.38 0.99 -31.30
C GLY A 516 -16.95 2.24 -30.62
N ASP A 517 -17.85 2.12 -29.65
CA ASP A 517 -18.27 3.28 -28.83
C ASP A 517 -17.07 3.89 -28.11
N ILE A 518 -17.04 5.23 -28.02
CA ILE A 518 -15.94 6.00 -27.47
C ILE A 518 -16.41 6.81 -26.28
N ILE A 519 -15.62 6.77 -25.21
CA ILE A 519 -15.74 7.69 -24.09
C ILE A 519 -14.47 8.54 -24.06
N ASP A 520 -14.63 9.85 -24.21
CA ASP A 520 -13.56 10.82 -24.06
C ASP A 520 -13.71 11.52 -22.70
N VAL A 521 -12.68 11.44 -21.85
CA VAL A 521 -12.62 12.12 -20.56
C VAL A 521 -11.51 13.15 -20.63
N ASN A 522 -11.80 14.35 -20.13
CA ASN A 522 -10.81 15.42 -19.96
C ASN A 522 -10.90 15.94 -18.52
N PHE A 523 -9.86 15.65 -17.74
CA PHE A 523 -9.75 16.08 -16.34
C PHE A 523 -9.28 17.54 -16.24
N ASP A 524 -9.65 18.22 -15.17
CA ASP A 524 -9.14 19.57 -14.85
C ASP A 524 -7.79 19.46 -14.15
N MET A 525 -6.72 19.26 -14.95
CA MET A 525 -5.38 19.01 -14.46
C MET A 525 -4.58 20.33 -14.40
N ARG A 526 -4.70 21.04 -13.28
CA ARG A 526 -3.99 22.29 -12.99
C ARG A 526 -3.05 22.13 -11.81
N ALA A 527 -1.97 22.94 -11.77
CA ALA A 527 -1.10 22.98 -10.61
C ALA A 527 -1.76 23.77 -9.46
N ARG A 528 -1.73 23.22 -8.26
CA ARG A 528 -2.33 23.80 -7.05
C ARG A 528 -1.32 23.86 -5.92
N ALA A 529 -1.32 25.01 -5.22
CA ALA A 529 -0.57 25.20 -3.99
C ALA A 529 -1.21 24.43 -2.82
N ILE A 530 -0.38 23.79 -2.01
CA ILE A 530 -0.76 23.19 -0.73
C ILE A 530 0.09 23.86 0.35
N PHE A 531 -0.57 24.41 1.36
CA PHE A 531 0.09 25.06 2.47
C PHE A 531 0.12 24.17 3.71
N PRO A 532 1.16 24.27 4.55
CA PRO A 532 1.25 23.54 5.79
C PRO A 532 0.08 23.89 6.73
N ILE A 533 -0.37 22.90 7.50
CA ILE A 533 -1.26 23.14 8.64
C ILE A 533 -0.40 23.75 9.75
N PRO A 534 -0.77 24.91 10.33
CA PRO A 534 -0.01 25.53 11.40
C PRO A 534 0.13 24.61 12.62
N TYR A 535 1.31 24.60 13.24
CA TYR A 535 1.53 23.93 14.50
C TYR A 535 0.95 24.70 15.68
N GLY A 536 0.41 23.98 16.66
CA GLY A 536 0.07 24.51 17.96
C GLY A 536 1.13 24.24 19.03
N SER A 537 0.77 24.52 20.30
CA SER A 537 1.61 24.20 21.45
C SER A 537 1.91 22.71 21.52
N GLN A 538 3.16 22.35 21.85
CA GLN A 538 3.51 20.95 22.09
C GLN A 538 2.77 20.41 23.30
N ILE A 539 1.92 19.40 23.09
CA ILE A 539 1.35 18.59 24.13
C ILE A 539 2.16 17.30 24.19
N LEU A 540 2.72 16.99 25.35
CA LEU A 540 3.40 15.71 25.55
C LEU A 540 2.37 14.60 25.71
N MET A 541 2.34 13.66 24.81
CA MET A 541 1.53 12.45 24.91
C MET A 541 2.39 11.23 25.24
N ASN A 542 1.87 10.37 26.10
CA ASN A 542 2.52 9.10 26.38
C ASN A 542 2.37 8.16 25.17
N LYS A 543 3.47 7.79 24.53
CA LYS A 543 3.51 6.85 23.43
C LYS A 543 4.35 5.63 23.79
N VAL A 544 3.89 4.46 23.41
CA VAL A 544 4.64 3.23 23.55
C VAL A 544 5.46 3.00 22.29
N ILE A 545 6.78 3.16 22.39
CA ILE A 545 7.73 2.91 21.30
C ILE A 545 8.63 1.77 21.73
N TRP A 546 8.74 0.70 20.94
CA TRP A 546 9.52 -0.50 21.26
C TRP A 546 9.18 -1.12 22.62
N GLY A 547 7.90 -1.06 23.04
CA GLY A 547 7.46 -1.54 24.33
C GLY A 547 7.80 -0.64 25.52
N VAL A 548 8.40 0.52 25.28
CA VAL A 548 8.77 1.52 26.29
C VAL A 548 7.86 2.73 26.17
N ASN A 549 7.43 3.28 27.30
CA ASN A 549 6.64 4.51 27.33
C ASN A 549 7.55 5.73 27.07
N TYR A 550 7.21 6.51 26.06
CA TYR A 550 7.87 7.79 25.74
C TYR A 550 6.86 8.92 25.80
N MET A 551 7.28 10.06 26.30
CA MET A 551 6.54 11.32 26.15
C MET A 551 6.92 11.94 24.82
N VAL A 552 6.06 11.79 23.83
CA VAL A 552 6.28 12.32 22.46
C VAL A 552 5.49 13.62 22.32
N PRO A 553 6.10 14.69 21.79
CA PRO A 553 5.36 15.91 21.49
C PRO A 553 4.26 15.64 20.47
N THR A 554 3.04 16.04 20.76
CA THR A 554 1.99 16.24 19.77
C THR A 554 1.71 17.73 19.66
N PHE A 555 1.11 18.14 18.54
CA PHE A 555 0.92 19.55 18.26
C PHE A 555 -0.56 19.90 18.25
N ASP A 556 -0.88 21.04 18.82
CA ASP A 556 -2.18 21.67 18.77
C ASP A 556 -2.25 22.59 17.52
N LYS A 557 -3.39 22.73 16.87
CA LYS A 557 -3.57 23.31 15.53
C LYS A 557 -3.28 24.84 15.40
N GLU A 558 -2.87 25.54 16.47
CA GLU A 558 -2.95 27.00 16.49
C GLU A 558 -1.63 27.78 16.40
N HIS A 559 -0.46 27.14 16.20
CA HIS A 559 0.81 27.88 16.21
C HIS A 559 1.41 28.09 14.80
N PRO A 560 1.83 29.32 14.42
CA PRO A 560 2.24 29.65 13.05
C PRO A 560 3.67 29.22 12.66
N SER A 561 4.35 28.35 13.42
CA SER A 561 5.80 28.13 13.29
C SER A 561 6.27 27.35 12.06
N THR A 562 5.37 26.89 11.17
CA THR A 562 5.74 26.08 9.99
C THR A 562 5.23 26.61 8.67
N GLN A 563 4.79 27.86 8.62
CA GLN A 563 4.22 28.46 7.41
C GLN A 563 5.23 28.73 6.28
N ASN A 564 6.51 28.44 6.51
CA ASN A 564 7.58 28.71 5.54
C ASN A 564 7.78 27.55 4.55
N HIS A 565 6.72 26.82 4.21
CA HIS A 565 6.78 25.75 3.22
C HIS A 565 5.58 25.78 2.29
N ILE A 566 5.76 25.24 1.11
CA ILE A 566 4.72 25.03 0.11
C ILE A 566 4.96 23.68 -0.58
N ALA A 567 3.90 22.94 -0.85
CA ALA A 567 3.94 21.82 -1.77
C ALA A 567 3.04 22.08 -2.99
N ILE A 568 3.36 21.49 -4.13
CA ILE A 568 2.64 21.74 -5.38
C ILE A 568 2.12 20.41 -5.90
N GLN A 569 0.81 20.35 -6.16
CA GLN A 569 0.12 19.22 -6.76
C GLN A 569 -0.27 19.56 -8.20
N TYR A 570 -0.01 18.63 -9.14
CA TYR A 570 -0.47 18.71 -10.53
C TYR A 570 -1.25 17.42 -10.87
N GLY A 571 -2.57 17.52 -10.94
CA GLY A 571 -3.40 16.32 -11.05
C GLY A 571 -3.11 15.34 -9.91
N PRO A 572 -2.78 14.07 -10.18
CA PRO A 572 -2.43 13.09 -9.14
C PRO A 572 -0.97 13.20 -8.67
N LEU A 573 -0.12 13.96 -9.39
CA LEU A 573 1.30 14.07 -9.11
C LEU A 573 1.59 15.15 -8.06
N MET A 574 2.45 14.84 -7.12
CA MET A 574 3.17 15.84 -6.35
C MET A 574 4.43 16.24 -7.12
N LEU A 575 4.78 17.52 -7.08
CA LEU A 575 5.99 18.03 -7.71
C LEU A 575 7.11 18.15 -6.66
N ALA A 576 8.33 17.85 -7.10
CA ALA A 576 9.50 17.85 -6.24
C ALA A 576 10.64 18.70 -6.82
N GLN A 577 11.35 19.36 -5.93
CA GLN A 577 12.67 19.93 -6.18
C GLN A 577 13.76 18.89 -6.02
N GLU A 578 14.84 19.00 -6.78
CA GLU A 578 16.05 18.19 -6.62
C GLU A 578 17.29 19.02 -6.95
N ASN A 579 18.39 18.81 -6.22
CA ASN A 579 19.62 19.59 -6.40
C ASN A 579 20.16 19.64 -7.84
N ARG A 580 20.01 18.56 -8.62
CA ARG A 580 20.44 18.52 -10.04
C ARG A 580 19.63 19.42 -10.97
N LEU A 581 18.48 19.97 -10.51
CA LEU A 581 17.66 20.89 -11.31
C LEU A 581 18.16 22.33 -11.27
N GLY A 582 19.31 22.59 -10.64
CA GLY A 582 19.99 23.89 -10.66
C GLY A 582 19.73 24.78 -9.44
N TYR A 583 18.90 24.34 -8.48
CA TYR A 583 18.66 25.02 -7.21
C TYR A 583 18.90 24.05 -6.06
N SER A 584 19.47 24.55 -4.95
CA SER A 584 19.55 23.78 -3.73
C SER A 584 18.17 23.61 -3.11
N VAL A 585 17.81 22.40 -2.73
CA VAL A 585 16.55 22.14 -2.01
C VAL A 585 16.52 22.76 -0.60
N ASP A 586 17.67 23.22 -0.10
CA ASP A 586 17.79 23.94 1.17
C ASP A 586 17.47 25.45 1.00
N ASP A 587 17.49 25.97 -0.24
CA ASP A 587 17.21 27.38 -0.52
C ASP A 587 15.71 27.65 -0.50
N ALA A 588 15.34 28.82 0.01
CA ALA A 588 13.95 29.26 0.02
C ALA A 588 13.55 29.83 -1.34
N VAL A 589 12.39 29.42 -1.85
CA VAL A 589 11.78 29.90 -3.09
C VAL A 589 10.58 30.81 -2.81
N SER A 590 10.26 31.73 -3.71
CA SER A 590 9.08 32.58 -3.63
C SER A 590 8.08 32.22 -4.73
N VAL A 591 7.22 31.24 -4.46
CA VAL A 591 6.23 30.77 -5.45
C VAL A 591 5.14 31.82 -5.69
N LYS A 592 4.88 32.14 -6.96
CA LYS A 592 3.74 32.96 -7.32
C LYS A 592 2.48 32.10 -7.37
N VAL A 593 1.58 32.29 -6.43
CA VAL A 593 0.27 31.64 -6.33
C VAL A 593 -0.80 32.62 -6.69
N GLU A 594 -1.74 32.25 -7.56
CA GLU A 594 -2.88 33.08 -7.94
C GLU A 594 -3.95 33.08 -6.82
N ASP A 595 -4.87 34.07 -6.87
CA ASP A 595 -5.89 34.27 -5.82
C ASP A 595 -6.81 33.07 -5.58
N ASP A 596 -6.97 32.18 -6.58
CA ASP A 596 -7.75 30.96 -6.50
C ASP A 596 -6.96 29.74 -6.01
N GLY A 597 -5.68 29.94 -5.64
CA GLY A 597 -4.80 28.89 -5.11
C GLY A 597 -4.09 28.05 -6.17
N TYR A 598 -4.28 28.38 -7.46
CA TYR A 598 -3.57 27.71 -8.55
C TYR A 598 -2.25 28.41 -8.89
N ILE A 599 -1.44 27.73 -9.69
CA ILE A 599 -0.12 28.20 -10.11
C ILE A 599 -0.05 28.04 -11.64
N ASP A 600 0.27 29.15 -12.35
CA ASP A 600 0.44 29.15 -13.80
C ASP A 600 1.81 28.56 -14.18
N ILE A 601 1.90 27.26 -14.20
CA ILE A 601 3.14 26.55 -14.54
C ILE A 601 3.40 26.56 -16.05
N ILE A 602 4.68 26.45 -16.44
CA ILE A 602 5.07 26.22 -17.82
C ILE A 602 5.55 24.77 -17.96
N ILE A 603 4.87 24.01 -18.82
CA ILE A 603 5.30 22.65 -19.17
C ILE A 603 6.18 22.77 -20.43
N PRO A 604 7.48 22.43 -20.35
CA PRO A 604 8.37 22.55 -21.49
C PRO A 604 8.05 21.50 -22.57
N GLU A 605 8.15 21.88 -23.85
CA GLU A 605 7.99 20.95 -24.96
C GLU A 605 9.04 19.81 -24.92
N THR A 606 10.23 20.12 -24.47
CA THR A 606 11.32 19.17 -24.27
C THR A 606 11.81 19.27 -22.84
N LYS A 607 11.85 18.14 -22.13
CA LYS A 607 12.37 18.08 -20.77
C LYS A 607 13.84 18.41 -20.73
N THR A 608 14.26 19.17 -19.72
CA THR A 608 15.62 19.64 -19.50
C THR A 608 16.28 19.04 -18.28
N ALA A 609 15.51 18.30 -17.46
CA ALA A 609 16.03 17.63 -16.28
C ALA A 609 17.20 16.69 -16.66
N PRO A 610 18.29 16.67 -15.85
CA PRO A 610 19.46 15.86 -16.16
C PRO A 610 19.27 14.37 -15.82
N TYR A 611 18.04 13.92 -15.68
CA TYR A 611 17.63 12.55 -15.41
C TYR A 611 16.27 12.26 -16.06
N ASN A 612 15.96 10.99 -16.20
CA ASN A 612 14.67 10.59 -16.75
C ASN A 612 13.55 10.90 -15.73
N CYS A 613 12.64 11.78 -16.11
CA CYS A 613 11.45 12.12 -15.34
C CYS A 613 10.20 11.97 -16.22
N ALA A 614 9.07 11.66 -15.58
CA ALA A 614 7.84 11.56 -16.33
C ALA A 614 7.27 12.95 -16.62
N PHE A 615 7.30 13.83 -15.65
CA PHE A 615 6.79 15.18 -15.75
C PHE A 615 7.86 16.21 -15.33
N GLU A 616 7.92 17.35 -16.04
CA GLU A 616 8.75 18.49 -15.71
C GLU A 616 7.91 19.76 -15.87
N ALA A 617 8.07 20.70 -14.97
CA ALA A 617 7.46 22.02 -15.04
C ALA A 617 8.40 23.12 -14.54
N LYS A 618 8.17 24.34 -15.02
CA LYS A 618 8.76 25.56 -14.48
C LYS A 618 7.71 26.29 -13.64
N ILE A 619 8.06 26.59 -12.41
CA ILE A 619 7.21 27.24 -11.42
C ILE A 619 7.56 28.73 -11.41
N PRO A 620 6.58 29.64 -11.59
CA PRO A 620 6.83 31.07 -11.52
C PRO A 620 7.10 31.53 -10.09
N THR A 621 8.02 32.47 -9.96
CA THR A 621 8.35 33.13 -8.71
C THR A 621 7.80 34.56 -8.67
N THR A 622 7.67 35.14 -7.47
CA THR A 622 7.12 36.47 -7.28
C THR A 622 8.02 37.60 -7.82
N ASP A 623 9.31 37.30 -8.06
CA ASP A 623 10.29 38.20 -8.67
C ASP A 623 10.36 38.09 -10.20
N GLY A 624 9.50 37.22 -10.81
CA GLY A 624 9.38 37.10 -12.24
C GLY A 624 10.32 36.06 -12.89
N GLU A 625 11.06 35.32 -12.06
CA GLU A 625 11.90 34.21 -12.49
C GLU A 625 11.13 32.89 -12.44
N TYR A 626 11.80 31.79 -12.75
CA TYR A 626 11.25 30.44 -12.73
C TYR A 626 12.25 29.47 -12.13
N PHE A 627 11.76 28.46 -11.41
CA PHE A 627 12.57 27.30 -11.03
C PHE A 627 11.93 26.02 -11.56
N THR A 628 12.78 25.01 -11.83
CA THR A 628 12.35 23.74 -12.39
C THR A 628 12.01 22.74 -11.29
N VAL A 629 10.94 21.97 -11.52
CA VAL A 629 10.52 20.85 -10.68
C VAL A 629 10.20 19.64 -11.57
N THR A 630 10.23 18.44 -10.99
CA THR A 630 9.77 17.21 -11.64
C THR A 630 8.71 16.52 -10.80
N ASP A 631 8.11 15.46 -11.35
CA ASP A 631 7.26 14.59 -10.54
C ASP A 631 8.06 13.96 -9.39
N TYR A 632 7.40 13.84 -8.23
CA TYR A 632 8.00 13.30 -7.00
C TYR A 632 8.60 11.90 -7.20
N ALA A 633 7.93 11.06 -8.00
CA ALA A 633 8.35 9.68 -8.21
C ALA A 633 9.69 9.58 -8.96
N SER A 634 10.03 10.54 -9.81
CA SER A 634 11.28 10.56 -10.57
C SER A 634 12.45 11.21 -9.85
N ALA A 635 12.17 12.06 -8.84
CA ALA A 635 13.21 12.79 -8.12
C ALA A 635 13.99 11.91 -7.12
N GLY A 636 15.27 12.20 -6.91
CA GLY A 636 16.09 11.61 -5.85
C GLY A 636 16.69 10.24 -6.16
N LYS A 637 16.62 9.73 -7.38
CA LYS A 637 16.91 8.33 -7.73
C LYS A 637 18.39 7.90 -7.63
N LEU A 638 19.35 8.80 -7.47
CA LEU A 638 20.76 8.42 -7.25
C LEU A 638 21.08 8.02 -5.82
N TRP A 639 20.17 8.27 -4.87
CA TRP A 639 20.33 7.98 -3.44
C TRP A 639 21.60 8.60 -2.82
N THR A 640 21.95 9.80 -3.26
CA THR A 640 23.13 10.55 -2.80
C THR A 640 22.79 12.01 -2.52
N ASN A 641 23.70 12.73 -1.86
CA ASN A 641 23.57 14.18 -1.63
C ASN A 641 23.40 14.98 -2.94
N THR A 642 23.95 14.49 -4.06
CA THR A 642 23.79 15.13 -5.36
C THR A 642 22.34 15.13 -5.82
N SER A 643 21.56 14.10 -5.45
CA SER A 643 20.13 13.97 -5.76
C SER A 643 19.23 14.24 -4.53
N LYS A 644 19.69 15.06 -3.59
CA LYS A 644 18.84 15.52 -2.47
C LYS A 644 17.59 16.19 -3.00
N MET A 645 16.43 15.86 -2.44
CA MET A 645 15.14 16.27 -2.95
C MET A 645 14.19 16.75 -1.84
N ALA A 646 13.13 17.45 -2.21
CA ALA A 646 12.05 17.86 -1.33
C ALA A 646 10.72 17.92 -2.10
N VAL A 647 9.60 17.57 -1.44
CA VAL A 647 8.24 17.85 -1.92
C VAL A 647 7.63 19.06 -1.21
N TRP A 648 8.07 19.34 0.02
CA TRP A 648 7.80 20.57 0.73
C TRP A 648 8.97 21.52 0.52
N PHE A 649 8.74 22.58 -0.23
CA PHE A 649 9.74 23.60 -0.56
C PHE A 649 9.81 24.64 0.54
N ASN A 650 11.02 25.06 0.93
CA ASN A 650 11.21 26.23 1.79
C ASN A 650 10.70 27.49 1.07
N THR A 651 9.94 28.35 1.73
CA THR A 651 9.47 29.63 1.19
C THR A 651 10.12 30.83 1.91
N LYS A 652 10.32 31.93 1.15
CA LYS A 652 10.81 33.19 1.71
C LYS A 652 9.75 33.88 2.55
#